data_342d539d8ff8aa982d1c80865e9e6597
#
_entry.id   342d539d8ff8aa982d1c80865e9e6597
#
_cell.length_a   1.000
_cell.length_b   1.000
_cell.length_c   1.000
_cell.angle_alpha   90.00
_cell.angle_beta   90.00
_cell.angle_gamma   90.00
#
_symmetry.space_group_name_H-M   'P 1'
#
loop_
_entity.id
_entity.type
_entity.pdbx_description
1 polymer ?
#
loop_
_entity_poly.entity_id
_entity_poly.type
_entity_poly.pdbx_seq_one_letter_code
_entity_poly.pdbx_strand_id
1 'polypeptide(L)'
;MIVKQKEFPNYRKFEIEYEGRPLKMEVGKMAELCNAAVLVTYGETTVLVTCTASARPKDGIDYFPLAVDFNEKLYAVGRIPGSFMRREGKPSLPAVLASRLIDRPMRPLFPSDLRNDVVIACEVLSVDRDCSPEITAMIGASAAVSISDVPFNGPIAGIVLGWDGEKYLFNPTQEQRKTNRMTTTIAATHKKIVMIESEADQVPDDVMYEGIVQAHEHLQPVLDLIDKMVAEIGKPKFEYEHASFDEELFNELVENEFAGMEYCMDTDDKNVREARVNEWVTAMEEKYSDEHPDMMQYMDEILYKLQKKVVKKWLLAGKRVDGRAMNEIRPLGSEVGIIPRVHGSALFTRGQTQVLSIATLATLSMSQKLDTIWEEEEKRFMHHYNMPSYSTGEARPSRSTGRREYGHGALVEKALESVIPPVEDFPYTIRVVSEILSSNGSTSQGSICGTTLALMDAGVPLKAPVAGISCGLIQDGDDFTTFIDIQGVEDFHGEMDFKVAGTKDGITAIQMDLKNDGLKHEIVKEAFKITREARFQILDEIMLKALPEPRKELAKTAPKMIQMKINPDKIREVIGSGGKVIQKITADTGCKIDIEDDGSIFIASEDIEACRAARTTIENIVFEPEVGALYYGKVVRILPIGAFVELAPGKDGMCHIKDLEFKRTEKVEDVLNVGDMTWVKVTEIDDRGRVNLSRKEALKERGEA
;
A
#
# COMPACT_ATOMS: atom_id res chain seq x y z
N MET A 1 5.81 16.79 -40.32
CA MET A 1 6.11 18.12 -40.90
C MET A 1 6.02 19.15 -39.79
N ILE A 2 7.06 19.95 -39.56
CA ILE A 2 7.05 21.02 -38.55
C ILE A 2 6.94 22.33 -39.28
N VAL A 3 5.87 23.09 -39.07
CA VAL A 3 5.71 24.45 -39.55
C VAL A 3 6.02 25.38 -38.39
N LYS A 4 7.09 26.20 -38.50
CA LYS A 4 7.52 27.12 -37.44
C LYS A 4 7.21 28.57 -37.86
N GLN A 5 6.42 29.26 -37.05
CA GLN A 5 6.34 30.73 -37.03
C GLN A 5 7.05 31.33 -35.81
N LYS A 6 7.33 30.50 -34.78
CA LYS A 6 8.04 30.88 -33.55
C LYS A 6 9.37 30.13 -33.49
N GLU A 7 10.44 30.83 -33.28
CA GLU A 7 11.76 30.26 -32.99
C GLU A 7 11.89 30.07 -31.45
N PHE A 8 12.66 29.06 -31.07
CA PHE A 8 12.96 28.76 -29.67
C PHE A 8 14.48 28.88 -29.46
N PRO A 9 15.02 30.10 -29.30
CA PRO A 9 16.47 30.33 -29.23
C PRO A 9 17.10 29.69 -27.99
N ASN A 10 16.32 29.54 -26.95
CA ASN A 10 16.74 28.92 -25.67
C ASN A 10 16.54 27.41 -25.60
N TYR A 11 16.09 26.80 -26.71
CA TYR A 11 15.94 25.33 -26.73
C TYR A 11 17.31 24.67 -26.58
N ARG A 12 17.39 23.77 -25.62
CA ARG A 12 18.55 22.89 -25.37
C ARG A 12 18.06 21.46 -25.12
N LYS A 13 18.90 20.50 -25.49
CA LYS A 13 18.68 19.08 -25.26
C LYS A 13 19.92 18.50 -24.60
N PHE A 14 19.69 17.76 -23.52
CA PHE A 14 20.69 17.00 -22.79
C PHE A 14 20.28 15.52 -22.82
N GLU A 15 21.24 14.62 -22.97
CA GLU A 15 20.95 13.21 -23.16
C GLU A 15 22.11 12.34 -22.63
N ILE A 16 21.76 11.26 -21.95
CA ILE A 16 22.68 10.17 -21.56
C ILE A 16 21.99 8.83 -21.78
N GLU A 17 22.77 7.76 -21.81
CA GLU A 17 22.26 6.41 -21.62
C GLU A 17 22.23 6.11 -20.11
N TYR A 18 21.07 5.72 -19.59
CA TYR A 18 20.86 5.44 -18.18
C TYR A 18 20.21 4.05 -18.02
N GLU A 19 20.91 3.12 -17.34
CA GLU A 19 20.46 1.74 -17.16
C GLU A 19 19.99 1.08 -18.49
N GLY A 20 20.81 1.26 -19.55
CA GLY A 20 20.55 0.69 -20.88
C GLY A 20 19.44 1.36 -21.69
N ARG A 21 18.94 2.54 -21.29
CA ARG A 21 17.86 3.27 -21.97
C ARG A 21 18.20 4.75 -22.08
N PRO A 22 17.75 5.43 -23.15
CA PRO A 22 18.01 6.86 -23.31
C PRO A 22 17.23 7.70 -22.29
N LEU A 23 17.93 8.54 -21.55
CA LEU A 23 17.35 9.58 -20.70
C LEU A 23 17.62 10.93 -21.37
N LYS A 24 16.56 11.66 -21.73
CA LYS A 24 16.59 12.95 -22.43
C LYS A 24 15.91 14.01 -21.59
N MET A 25 16.48 15.22 -21.57
CA MET A 25 15.91 16.41 -20.96
C MET A 25 15.92 17.54 -21.96
N GLU A 26 14.75 18.11 -22.28
CA GLU A 26 14.57 19.21 -23.21
C GLU A 26 14.02 20.42 -22.47
N VAL A 27 14.60 21.59 -22.70
CA VAL A 27 14.25 22.85 -22.04
C VAL A 27 14.07 23.98 -23.07
N GLY A 28 13.40 25.06 -22.66
CA GLY A 28 13.27 26.29 -23.46
C GLY A 28 12.26 26.24 -24.61
N LYS A 29 11.33 25.26 -24.61
CA LYS A 29 10.30 25.10 -25.64
C LYS A 29 8.87 25.05 -25.11
N MET A 30 8.67 24.48 -23.94
CA MET A 30 7.36 24.30 -23.32
C MET A 30 7.27 25.07 -22.01
N ALA A 31 6.06 25.47 -21.63
CA ALA A 31 5.74 26.12 -20.34
C ALA A 31 6.66 27.35 -20.05
N GLU A 32 6.84 28.26 -21.00
CA GLU A 32 7.76 29.39 -20.93
C GLU A 32 7.49 30.40 -19.81
N LEU A 33 6.29 30.38 -19.20
CA LEU A 33 5.91 31.29 -18.12
C LEU A 33 6.34 30.81 -16.72
N CYS A 34 6.82 29.57 -16.61
CA CYS A 34 7.32 29.02 -15.36
C CYS A 34 8.73 29.49 -15.04
N ASN A 35 9.16 29.46 -13.79
CA ASN A 35 10.54 29.71 -13.39
C ASN A 35 11.49 28.77 -14.14
N ALA A 36 11.10 27.49 -14.28
CA ALA A 36 11.74 26.56 -15.22
C ALA A 36 10.75 25.45 -15.63
N ALA A 37 11.00 24.84 -16.79
CA ALA A 37 10.27 23.68 -17.28
C ALA A 37 11.22 22.73 -18.00
N VAL A 38 11.08 21.44 -17.74
CA VAL A 38 11.86 20.36 -18.34
C VAL A 38 10.92 19.30 -18.88
N LEU A 39 11.04 18.96 -20.16
CA LEU A 39 10.42 17.78 -20.73
C LEU A 39 11.42 16.63 -20.60
N VAL A 40 11.13 15.69 -19.71
CA VAL A 40 11.98 14.52 -19.46
C VAL A 40 11.40 13.33 -20.21
N THR A 41 12.26 12.61 -20.91
CA THR A 41 11.90 11.34 -21.56
C THR A 41 12.92 10.28 -21.16
N TYR A 42 12.45 9.22 -20.51
CA TYR A 42 13.23 8.03 -20.15
C TYR A 42 12.63 6.82 -20.86
N GLY A 43 13.39 6.20 -21.78
CA GLY A 43 12.82 5.29 -22.77
C GLY A 43 11.75 6.01 -23.60
N GLU A 44 10.49 5.58 -23.52
CA GLU A 44 9.32 6.25 -24.10
C GLU A 44 8.41 6.92 -23.05
N THR A 45 8.73 6.79 -21.75
CA THR A 45 8.04 7.52 -20.68
C THR A 45 8.41 8.97 -20.74
N THR A 46 7.42 9.86 -20.91
CA THR A 46 7.62 11.31 -21.06
C THR A 46 6.80 12.06 -20.01
N VAL A 47 7.47 12.92 -19.24
CA VAL A 47 6.85 13.77 -18.22
C VAL A 47 7.26 15.22 -18.45
N LEU A 48 6.30 16.13 -18.52
CA LEU A 48 6.58 17.57 -18.46
C LEU A 48 6.59 18.00 -17.00
N VAL A 49 7.71 18.50 -16.53
CA VAL A 49 7.87 19.00 -15.17
C VAL A 49 8.10 20.51 -15.18
N THR A 50 7.31 21.21 -14.38
CA THR A 50 7.41 22.67 -14.22
C THR A 50 7.71 23.03 -12.78
N CYS A 51 8.52 24.07 -12.59
CA CYS A 51 8.76 24.71 -11.30
C CYS A 51 8.28 26.15 -11.37
N THR A 52 7.41 26.57 -10.45
CA THR A 52 6.88 27.92 -10.38
C THR A 52 6.92 28.41 -8.94
N ALA A 53 7.45 29.59 -8.71
CA ALA A 53 7.49 30.25 -7.40
C ALA A 53 6.69 31.55 -7.41
N SER A 54 6.06 31.89 -6.27
CA SER A 54 5.42 33.19 -6.09
C SER A 54 6.47 34.29 -5.97
N ALA A 55 6.13 35.50 -6.50
CA ALA A 55 7.02 36.64 -6.43
C ALA A 55 7.16 37.25 -5.02
N ARG A 56 6.25 36.93 -4.11
CA ARG A 56 6.23 37.46 -2.74
C ARG A 56 6.05 36.30 -1.76
N PRO A 57 6.61 36.42 -0.54
CA PRO A 57 6.37 35.45 0.51
C PRO A 57 4.89 35.45 0.89
N LYS A 58 4.43 34.35 1.46
CA LYS A 58 3.09 34.17 1.98
C LYS A 58 3.07 34.57 3.45
N ASP A 59 2.21 35.53 3.80
CA ASP A 59 2.07 36.02 5.15
C ASP A 59 1.39 35.00 6.08
N GLY A 60 1.77 35.01 7.37
CA GLY A 60 1.11 34.26 8.43
C GLY A 60 1.31 32.76 8.40
N ILE A 61 2.40 32.27 7.79
CA ILE A 61 2.82 30.88 7.84
C ILE A 61 4.20 30.71 8.47
N ASP A 62 4.36 29.62 9.20
CA ASP A 62 5.60 29.23 9.90
C ASP A 62 6.38 28.09 9.20
N TYR A 63 5.92 27.67 8.02
CA TYR A 63 6.49 26.56 7.25
C TYR A 63 6.79 26.94 5.81
N PHE A 64 7.65 26.16 5.15
CA PHE A 64 7.91 26.29 3.71
C PHE A 64 6.74 25.73 2.87
N PRO A 65 6.06 26.57 2.06
CA PRO A 65 4.86 26.16 1.32
C PRO A 65 5.21 25.51 -0.04
N LEU A 66 5.79 24.30 0.00
CA LEU A 66 6.02 23.48 -1.19
C LEU A 66 4.79 22.63 -1.52
N ALA A 67 4.36 22.67 -2.77
CA ALA A 67 3.39 21.74 -3.33
C ALA A 67 4.01 20.96 -4.50
N VAL A 68 3.88 19.63 -4.46
CA VAL A 68 4.24 18.77 -5.58
C VAL A 68 2.97 18.07 -6.05
N ASP A 69 2.66 18.22 -7.34
CA ASP A 69 1.52 17.58 -7.98
C ASP A 69 2.00 16.61 -9.05
N PHE A 70 1.53 15.38 -8.97
CA PHE A 70 1.75 14.35 -9.98
C PHE A 70 0.42 14.06 -10.66
N ASN A 71 0.31 14.42 -11.92
CA ASN A 71 -0.92 14.39 -12.68
C ASN A 71 -0.90 13.24 -13.68
N GLU A 72 -1.63 12.16 -13.33
CA GLU A 72 -1.89 11.05 -14.23
C GLU A 72 -2.82 11.49 -15.35
N LYS A 73 -2.47 11.11 -16.57
CA LYS A 73 -3.31 11.30 -17.74
C LYS A 73 -3.52 9.96 -18.42
N LEU A 74 -4.75 9.46 -18.45
CA LEU A 74 -5.02 8.15 -19.03
C LEU A 74 -4.72 8.04 -20.53
N TYR A 75 -4.67 9.18 -21.24
CA TYR A 75 -4.16 9.19 -22.62
C TYR A 75 -2.67 8.77 -22.71
N ALA A 76 -1.89 8.90 -21.64
CA ALA A 76 -0.48 8.48 -21.60
C ALA A 76 -0.32 6.96 -21.78
N VAL A 77 -1.37 6.19 -21.49
CA VAL A 77 -1.47 4.74 -21.71
C VAL A 77 -2.56 4.38 -22.75
N GLY A 78 -2.99 5.37 -23.58
CA GLY A 78 -3.95 5.16 -24.66
C GLY A 78 -5.39 4.88 -24.19
N ARG A 79 -5.75 5.27 -22.97
CA ARG A 79 -7.07 5.01 -22.37
C ARG A 79 -7.90 6.29 -22.19
N ILE A 80 -9.22 6.12 -22.19
CA ILE A 80 -10.20 7.14 -21.79
C ILE A 80 -10.64 6.83 -20.37
N PRO A 81 -10.75 7.84 -19.46
CA PRO A 81 -11.20 7.62 -18.08
C PRO A 81 -12.50 6.84 -17.98
N GLY A 82 -12.56 5.85 -17.10
CA GLY A 82 -13.70 4.97 -16.88
C GLY A 82 -14.91 5.66 -16.21
N SER A 83 -14.70 6.85 -15.59
CA SER A 83 -15.75 7.62 -14.92
C SER A 83 -16.87 8.05 -15.88
N PHE A 84 -18.06 8.35 -15.34
CA PHE A 84 -19.19 8.85 -16.12
C PHE A 84 -18.85 10.08 -16.98
N MET A 85 -18.05 11.00 -16.43
CA MET A 85 -17.65 12.23 -17.11
C MET A 85 -16.56 12.01 -18.17
N ARG A 86 -15.99 10.82 -18.26
CA ARG A 86 -14.87 10.49 -19.17
C ARG A 86 -13.72 11.49 -19.09
N ARG A 87 -13.46 11.97 -17.87
CA ARG A 87 -12.41 12.95 -17.55
C ARG A 87 -11.73 12.55 -16.25
N GLU A 88 -10.44 12.84 -16.15
CA GLU A 88 -9.70 12.71 -14.89
C GLU A 88 -10.35 13.61 -13.82
N GLY A 89 -10.50 13.06 -12.62
CA GLY A 89 -11.08 13.74 -11.47
C GLY A 89 -10.02 14.20 -10.46
N LYS A 90 -10.25 13.87 -9.20
CA LYS A 90 -9.22 14.05 -8.15
C LYS A 90 -8.06 13.07 -8.42
N PRO A 91 -6.82 13.44 -8.01
CA PRO A 91 -5.69 12.52 -8.09
C PRO A 91 -6.01 11.16 -7.49
N SER A 92 -5.61 10.09 -8.17
CA SER A 92 -5.72 8.73 -7.66
C SER A 92 -4.82 8.54 -6.42
N LEU A 93 -5.03 7.46 -5.66
CA LEU A 93 -4.13 7.15 -4.55
C LEU A 93 -2.68 6.97 -5.00
N PRO A 94 -2.36 6.22 -6.09
CA PRO A 94 -1.01 6.16 -6.63
C PRO A 94 -0.43 7.53 -7.00
N ALA A 95 -1.21 8.43 -7.60
CA ALA A 95 -0.75 9.78 -7.92
C ALA A 95 -0.41 10.61 -6.68
N VAL A 96 -1.20 10.49 -5.62
CA VAL A 96 -0.91 11.13 -4.31
C VAL A 96 0.38 10.57 -3.72
N LEU A 97 0.61 9.26 -3.81
CA LEU A 97 1.82 8.62 -3.32
C LEU A 97 3.05 9.01 -4.16
N ALA A 98 2.92 9.08 -5.49
CA ALA A 98 3.97 9.58 -6.38
C ALA A 98 4.34 11.04 -6.08
N SER A 99 3.35 11.91 -5.83
CA SER A 99 3.60 13.28 -5.38
C SER A 99 4.44 13.32 -4.10
N ARG A 100 4.13 12.45 -3.13
CA ARG A 100 4.88 12.35 -1.86
C ARG A 100 6.28 11.78 -2.07
N LEU A 101 6.43 10.81 -2.98
CA LEU A 101 7.71 10.21 -3.34
C LEU A 101 8.70 11.25 -3.89
N ILE A 102 8.19 12.29 -4.59
CA ILE A 102 8.98 13.39 -5.14
C ILE A 102 9.19 14.51 -4.09
N ASP A 103 8.14 14.88 -3.34
CA ASP A 103 8.20 15.95 -2.32
C ASP A 103 9.23 15.65 -1.22
N ARG A 104 9.19 14.42 -0.66
CA ARG A 104 9.98 14.04 0.53
C ARG A 104 11.50 14.21 0.36
N PRO A 105 12.15 13.75 -0.73
CA PRO A 105 13.58 13.92 -0.92
C PRO A 105 13.97 15.35 -1.30
N MET A 106 13.05 16.15 -1.86
CA MET A 106 13.35 17.51 -2.30
C MET A 106 13.17 18.55 -1.19
N ARG A 107 12.12 18.41 -0.39
CA ARG A 107 11.73 19.39 0.64
C ARG A 107 12.87 19.79 1.59
N PRO A 108 13.69 18.89 2.14
CA PRO A 108 14.77 19.26 3.06
C PRO A 108 15.92 20.03 2.41
N LEU A 109 15.98 20.08 1.08
CA LEU A 109 17.03 20.76 0.33
C LEU A 109 16.66 22.20 -0.04
N PHE A 110 15.44 22.65 0.26
CA PHE A 110 15.08 24.06 0.20
C PHE A 110 15.42 24.77 1.51
N PRO A 111 15.68 26.10 1.49
CA PRO A 111 15.83 26.86 2.72
C PRO A 111 14.57 26.77 3.60
N SER A 112 14.73 26.46 4.86
CA SER A 112 13.62 26.27 5.81
C SER A 112 12.84 27.55 6.11
N ASP A 113 13.46 28.70 5.88
CA ASP A 113 12.93 30.05 6.10
C ASP A 113 12.33 30.70 4.82
N LEU A 114 12.34 29.98 3.70
CA LEU A 114 11.65 30.41 2.47
C LEU A 114 10.13 30.36 2.67
N ARG A 115 9.45 31.48 2.44
CA ARG A 115 7.97 31.58 2.59
C ARG A 115 7.27 31.82 1.25
N ASN A 116 7.99 31.88 0.13
CA ASN A 116 7.38 31.91 -1.20
C ASN A 116 6.70 30.57 -1.49
N ASP A 117 5.49 30.59 -2.03
CA ASP A 117 4.86 29.39 -2.55
C ASP A 117 5.71 28.82 -3.69
N VAL A 118 6.07 27.54 -3.62
CA VAL A 118 6.75 26.81 -4.68
C VAL A 118 5.88 25.63 -5.11
N VAL A 119 5.57 25.55 -6.40
CA VAL A 119 4.77 24.48 -6.98
C VAL A 119 5.60 23.75 -8.04
N ILE A 120 5.72 22.45 -7.88
CA ILE A 120 6.31 21.54 -8.86
C ILE A 120 5.17 20.71 -9.43
N ALA A 121 4.86 20.87 -10.71
CA ALA A 121 3.81 20.09 -11.38
C ALA A 121 4.45 19.11 -12.38
N CYS A 122 4.11 17.83 -12.24
CA CYS A 122 4.57 16.73 -13.07
C CYS A 122 3.39 16.21 -13.90
N GLU A 123 3.36 16.50 -15.20
CA GLU A 123 2.33 16.05 -16.13
C GLU A 123 2.82 14.82 -16.89
N VAL A 124 2.23 13.66 -16.63
CA VAL A 124 2.60 12.40 -17.31
C VAL A 124 1.96 12.37 -18.70
N LEU A 125 2.78 12.43 -19.74
CA LEU A 125 2.33 12.56 -21.13
C LEU A 125 2.39 11.24 -21.92
N SER A 126 3.30 10.34 -21.55
CA SER A 126 3.45 9.00 -22.13
C SER A 126 4.05 8.06 -21.10
N VAL A 127 3.66 6.79 -21.10
CA VAL A 127 4.18 5.75 -20.20
C VAL A 127 4.69 4.56 -21.00
N ASP A 128 5.97 4.28 -20.83
CA ASP A 128 6.65 3.06 -21.20
C ASP A 128 6.70 2.15 -19.97
N ARG A 129 6.23 0.93 -20.10
CA ARG A 129 6.16 -0.04 -18.99
C ARG A 129 7.52 -0.40 -18.39
N ASP A 130 8.60 -0.22 -19.15
CA ASP A 130 9.96 -0.46 -18.67
C ASP A 130 10.56 0.74 -17.93
N CYS A 131 9.92 1.91 -17.97
CA CYS A 131 10.44 3.15 -17.40
C CYS A 131 9.44 3.80 -16.45
N SER A 132 9.76 3.80 -15.13
CA SER A 132 8.89 4.38 -14.10
C SER A 132 8.60 5.86 -14.35
N PRO A 133 7.32 6.26 -14.44
CA PRO A 133 6.95 7.68 -14.56
C PRO A 133 7.27 8.48 -13.29
N GLU A 134 7.28 7.87 -12.09
CA GLU A 134 7.63 8.55 -10.83
C GLU A 134 9.12 8.90 -10.79
N ILE A 135 9.98 7.97 -11.21
CA ILE A 135 11.43 8.21 -11.30
C ILE A 135 11.73 9.27 -12.36
N THR A 136 11.09 9.16 -13.52
CA THR A 136 11.20 10.14 -14.59
C THR A 136 10.77 11.53 -14.11
N ALA A 137 9.66 11.63 -13.38
CA ALA A 137 9.17 12.87 -12.80
C ALA A 137 10.11 13.41 -11.70
N MET A 138 10.66 12.55 -10.84
CA MET A 138 11.60 12.95 -9.78
C MET A 138 12.88 13.55 -10.37
N ILE A 139 13.46 12.90 -11.37
CA ILE A 139 14.63 13.41 -12.09
C ILE A 139 14.30 14.77 -12.75
N GLY A 140 13.13 14.87 -13.38
CA GLY A 140 12.65 16.11 -13.98
C GLY A 140 12.41 17.24 -12.98
N ALA A 141 11.86 16.92 -11.81
CA ALA A 141 11.63 17.86 -10.72
C ALA A 141 12.95 18.43 -10.19
N SER A 142 13.92 17.54 -9.93
CA SER A 142 15.26 17.94 -9.53
C SER A 142 15.93 18.86 -10.59
N ALA A 143 15.88 18.46 -11.85
CA ALA A 143 16.46 19.26 -12.95
C ALA A 143 15.76 20.63 -13.09
N ALA A 144 14.41 20.66 -13.06
CA ALA A 144 13.65 21.90 -13.20
C ALA A 144 13.94 22.89 -12.07
N VAL A 145 13.97 22.44 -10.82
CA VAL A 145 14.28 23.29 -9.67
C VAL A 145 15.74 23.74 -9.70
N SER A 146 16.67 22.84 -10.04
CA SER A 146 18.11 23.15 -10.08
C SER A 146 18.46 24.24 -11.12
N ILE A 147 17.86 24.17 -12.32
CA ILE A 147 18.09 25.19 -13.37
C ILE A 147 17.27 26.48 -13.19
N SER A 148 16.25 26.47 -12.32
CA SER A 148 15.42 27.64 -12.02
C SER A 148 16.16 28.66 -11.16
N ASP A 149 15.54 29.81 -10.97
CA ASP A 149 16.00 30.83 -10.02
C ASP A 149 15.56 30.61 -8.58
N VAL A 150 14.82 29.50 -8.30
CA VAL A 150 14.39 29.16 -6.94
C VAL A 150 15.56 28.61 -6.11
N PRO A 151 15.80 29.11 -4.88
CA PRO A 151 16.86 28.59 -3.99
C PRO A 151 16.68 27.10 -3.70
N PHE A 152 17.71 26.30 -3.94
CA PHE A 152 17.70 24.85 -3.79
C PHE A 152 19.11 24.28 -3.67
N ASN A 153 19.34 23.38 -2.69
CA ASN A 153 20.64 22.76 -2.39
C ASN A 153 20.80 21.35 -2.98
N GLY A 154 20.06 21.05 -4.08
CA GLY A 154 20.25 19.83 -4.87
C GLY A 154 21.47 19.93 -5.81
N PRO A 155 21.55 19.02 -6.83
CA PRO A 155 20.47 18.15 -7.31
C PRO A 155 20.27 16.88 -6.50
N ILE A 156 19.15 16.20 -6.79
CA ILE A 156 18.90 14.81 -6.44
C ILE A 156 18.63 13.99 -7.70
N ALA A 157 18.82 12.67 -7.59
CA ALA A 157 18.34 11.73 -8.59
C ALA A 157 17.64 10.54 -7.90
N GLY A 158 16.76 9.87 -8.63
CA GLY A 158 16.01 8.72 -8.15
C GLY A 158 16.25 7.48 -9.00
N ILE A 159 16.20 6.29 -8.38
CA ILE A 159 16.33 4.99 -9.03
C ILE A 159 15.42 3.96 -8.33
N VAL A 160 14.93 2.98 -9.09
CA VAL A 160 14.30 1.79 -8.52
C VAL A 160 15.33 0.68 -8.43
N LEU A 161 15.56 0.18 -7.25
CA LEU A 161 16.36 -1.01 -6.96
C LEU A 161 15.43 -2.22 -6.83
N GLY A 162 15.72 -3.27 -7.57
CA GLY A 162 15.12 -4.59 -7.47
C GLY A 162 16.15 -5.64 -7.05
N TRP A 163 15.64 -6.83 -6.69
CA TRP A 163 16.46 -8.01 -6.40
C TRP A 163 15.66 -9.28 -6.76
N ASP A 164 16.23 -10.15 -7.59
CA ASP A 164 15.57 -11.36 -8.07
C ASP A 164 15.87 -12.62 -7.21
N GLY A 165 16.60 -12.43 -6.11
CA GLY A 165 17.05 -13.50 -5.23
C GLY A 165 18.55 -13.81 -5.38
N GLU A 166 19.19 -13.37 -6.47
CA GLU A 166 20.62 -13.60 -6.75
C GLU A 166 21.37 -12.29 -7.04
N LYS A 167 20.78 -11.39 -7.84
CA LYS A 167 21.42 -10.15 -8.29
C LYS A 167 20.52 -8.93 -8.12
N TYR A 168 21.13 -7.77 -8.02
CA TYR A 168 20.43 -6.49 -8.02
C TYR A 168 20.02 -6.09 -9.45
N LEU A 169 18.88 -5.43 -9.53
CA LEU A 169 18.28 -4.91 -10.76
C LEU A 169 18.09 -3.41 -10.60
N PHE A 170 18.62 -2.61 -11.51
CA PHE A 170 18.50 -1.15 -11.46
C PHE A 170 17.51 -0.69 -12.52
N ASN A 171 16.47 0.02 -12.09
CA ASN A 171 15.31 0.37 -12.92
C ASN A 171 14.76 -0.85 -13.68
N PRO A 172 14.28 -1.91 -12.99
CA PRO A 172 13.92 -3.17 -13.62
C PRO A 172 12.83 -2.99 -14.67
N THR A 173 12.98 -3.68 -15.80
CA THR A 173 11.97 -3.76 -16.87
C THR A 173 10.71 -4.49 -16.38
N GLN A 174 9.60 -4.37 -17.13
CA GLN A 174 8.36 -5.08 -16.83
C GLN A 174 8.59 -6.60 -16.68
N GLU A 175 9.41 -7.20 -17.54
CA GLU A 175 9.73 -8.62 -17.47
C GLU A 175 10.54 -8.97 -16.22
N GLN A 176 11.53 -8.16 -15.87
CA GLN A 176 12.34 -8.36 -14.66
C GLN A 176 11.52 -8.21 -13.38
N ARG A 177 10.50 -7.34 -13.38
CA ARG A 177 9.61 -7.17 -12.22
C ARG A 177 8.81 -8.42 -11.87
N LYS A 178 8.58 -9.35 -12.81
CA LYS A 178 7.87 -10.61 -12.53
C LYS A 178 8.59 -11.53 -11.54
N THR A 179 9.91 -11.48 -11.49
CA THR A 179 10.73 -12.27 -10.58
C THR A 179 11.33 -11.45 -9.44
N ASN A 180 11.01 -10.17 -9.39
CA ASN A 180 11.55 -9.23 -8.44
C ASN A 180 10.97 -9.46 -7.04
N ARG A 181 11.85 -9.56 -6.02
CA ARG A 181 11.45 -9.74 -4.62
C ARG A 181 11.48 -8.45 -3.83
N MET A 182 11.91 -7.33 -4.39
CA MET A 182 11.83 -6.02 -3.76
C MET A 182 11.70 -4.92 -4.79
N THR A 183 10.93 -3.90 -4.46
CA THR A 183 10.85 -2.64 -5.19
C THR A 183 11.23 -1.53 -4.23
N THR A 184 12.48 -1.06 -4.33
CA THR A 184 13.01 -0.03 -3.44
C THR A 184 13.33 1.22 -4.24
N THR A 185 12.61 2.31 -3.99
CA THR A 185 12.93 3.62 -4.56
C THR A 185 13.93 4.31 -3.66
N ILE A 186 15.04 4.74 -4.25
CA ILE A 186 16.13 5.46 -3.57
C ILE A 186 16.28 6.81 -4.25
N ALA A 187 16.35 7.87 -3.45
CA ALA A 187 16.78 9.18 -3.93
C ALA A 187 18.03 9.61 -3.17
N ALA A 188 18.97 10.22 -3.88
CA ALA A 188 20.24 10.65 -3.32
C ALA A 188 20.77 11.92 -3.99
N THR A 189 21.61 12.67 -3.25
CA THR A 189 22.57 13.63 -3.77
C THR A 189 23.87 12.90 -4.14
N HIS A 190 24.89 13.60 -4.61
CA HIS A 190 26.21 12.98 -4.87
C HIS A 190 26.80 12.23 -3.68
N LYS A 191 26.53 12.67 -2.45
CA LYS A 191 27.20 12.18 -1.25
C LYS A 191 26.30 11.50 -0.23
N LYS A 192 25.01 11.77 -0.27
CA LYS A 192 24.07 11.39 0.80
C LYS A 192 22.79 10.80 0.23
N ILE A 193 22.25 9.82 0.92
CA ILE A 193 20.92 9.26 0.63
C ILE A 193 19.88 10.16 1.28
N VAL A 194 18.89 10.62 0.53
CA VAL A 194 17.85 11.54 0.99
C VAL A 194 16.47 10.89 1.14
N MET A 195 16.25 9.73 0.53
CA MET A 195 15.00 8.97 0.69
C MET A 195 15.21 7.50 0.36
N ILE A 196 14.55 6.64 1.14
CA ILE A 196 14.38 5.21 0.88
C ILE A 196 12.90 4.89 1.07
N GLU A 197 12.27 4.26 0.08
CA GLU A 197 10.94 3.71 0.19
C GLU A 197 10.93 2.32 -0.46
N SER A 198 10.56 1.29 0.32
CA SER A 198 10.65 -0.11 -0.12
C SER A 198 9.35 -0.87 0.15
N GLU A 199 9.05 -1.76 -0.78
CA GLU A 199 8.18 -2.91 -0.64
C GLU A 199 8.99 -4.15 -0.98
N ALA A 200 8.96 -5.19 -0.14
CA ALA A 200 9.84 -6.34 -0.29
C ALA A 200 9.18 -7.64 0.21
N ASP A 201 9.57 -8.76 -0.40
CA ASP A 201 9.19 -10.09 0.04
C ASP A 201 10.27 -10.67 0.96
N GLN A 202 10.26 -10.21 2.21
CA GLN A 202 11.11 -10.71 3.28
C GLN A 202 12.60 -10.74 2.91
N VAL A 203 13.09 -9.60 2.40
CA VAL A 203 14.49 -9.46 1.96
C VAL A 203 15.41 -9.27 3.17
N PRO A 204 16.53 -10.03 3.28
CA PRO A 204 17.49 -9.86 4.38
C PRO A 204 18.02 -8.42 4.49
N ASP A 205 18.22 -7.96 5.73
CA ASP A 205 18.63 -6.58 6.03
C ASP A 205 19.96 -6.20 5.37
N ASP A 206 20.92 -7.13 5.31
CA ASP A 206 22.22 -6.95 4.66
C ASP A 206 22.12 -6.84 3.13
N VAL A 207 21.30 -7.69 2.50
CA VAL A 207 21.01 -7.59 1.05
C VAL A 207 20.37 -6.25 0.72
N MET A 208 19.39 -5.80 1.53
CA MET A 208 18.75 -4.51 1.32
C MET A 208 19.79 -3.37 1.42
N TYR A 209 20.63 -3.37 2.45
CA TYR A 209 21.64 -2.34 2.67
C TYR A 209 22.67 -2.29 1.53
N GLU A 210 23.23 -3.44 1.14
CA GLU A 210 24.20 -3.51 0.05
C GLU A 210 23.63 -3.03 -1.28
N GLY A 211 22.38 -3.39 -1.58
CA GLY A 211 21.67 -2.90 -2.75
C GLY A 211 21.50 -1.39 -2.75
N ILE A 212 21.16 -0.78 -1.60
CA ILE A 212 21.03 0.68 -1.45
C ILE A 212 22.36 1.39 -1.72
N VAL A 213 23.49 0.84 -1.22
CA VAL A 213 24.82 1.40 -1.48
C VAL A 213 25.16 1.37 -2.97
N GLN A 214 24.92 0.24 -3.64
CA GLN A 214 25.14 0.13 -5.08
C GLN A 214 24.23 1.06 -5.88
N ALA A 215 22.96 1.16 -5.53
CA ALA A 215 22.02 2.06 -6.19
C ALA A 215 22.46 3.54 -6.12
N HIS A 216 23.10 3.95 -5.04
CA HIS A 216 23.66 5.30 -4.91
C HIS A 216 24.78 5.57 -5.95
N GLU A 217 25.57 4.57 -6.28
CA GLU A 217 26.60 4.67 -7.34
C GLU A 217 25.95 4.81 -8.73
N HIS A 218 24.86 4.08 -8.99
CA HIS A 218 24.10 4.13 -10.23
C HIS A 218 23.36 5.45 -10.47
N LEU A 219 23.19 6.29 -9.46
CA LEU A 219 22.56 7.63 -9.57
C LEU A 219 23.55 8.69 -10.09
N GLN A 220 24.86 8.51 -9.97
CA GLN A 220 25.87 9.53 -10.28
C GLN A 220 25.78 10.08 -11.71
N PRO A 221 25.58 9.28 -12.77
CA PRO A 221 25.48 9.82 -14.14
C PRO A 221 24.31 10.79 -14.34
N VAL A 222 23.21 10.60 -13.62
CA VAL A 222 22.04 11.50 -13.69
C VAL A 222 22.31 12.81 -12.96
N LEU A 223 22.97 12.74 -11.80
CA LEU A 223 23.39 13.92 -11.04
C LEU A 223 24.37 14.77 -11.83
N ASP A 224 25.39 14.16 -12.45
CA ASP A 224 26.36 14.82 -13.32
C ASP A 224 25.68 15.50 -14.52
N LEU A 225 24.64 14.86 -15.09
CA LEU A 225 23.85 15.46 -16.17
C LEU A 225 23.12 16.72 -15.71
N ILE A 226 22.50 16.70 -14.53
CA ILE A 226 21.80 17.87 -13.98
C ILE A 226 22.80 18.98 -13.66
N ASP A 227 23.96 18.67 -13.09
CA ASP A 227 25.02 19.66 -12.82
C ASP A 227 25.50 20.32 -14.11
N LYS A 228 25.68 19.55 -15.20
CA LYS A 228 25.97 20.08 -16.52
C LYS A 228 24.87 21.02 -17.01
N MET A 229 23.60 20.68 -16.83
CA MET A 229 22.49 21.56 -17.18
C MET A 229 22.54 22.85 -16.38
N VAL A 230 22.79 22.80 -15.09
CA VAL A 230 22.91 23.98 -14.21
C VAL A 230 24.07 24.86 -14.69
N ALA A 231 25.21 24.27 -15.02
CA ALA A 231 26.37 25.02 -15.51
C ALA A 231 26.13 25.74 -16.86
N GLU A 232 25.33 25.14 -17.77
CA GLU A 232 25.07 25.69 -19.09
C GLU A 232 23.88 26.69 -19.12
N ILE A 233 22.82 26.42 -18.36
CA ILE A 233 21.54 27.13 -18.49
C ILE A 233 20.91 27.51 -17.15
N GLY A 234 21.56 27.24 -16.04
CA GLY A 234 21.06 27.57 -14.70
C GLY A 234 20.90 29.10 -14.54
N LYS A 235 19.80 29.48 -13.88
CA LYS A 235 19.55 30.88 -13.52
C LYS A 235 20.17 31.20 -12.17
N PRO A 236 20.64 32.45 -11.94
CA PRO A 236 20.99 32.93 -10.61
C PRO A 236 19.77 32.76 -9.67
N LYS A 237 20.02 32.29 -8.47
CA LYS A 237 18.95 32.12 -7.47
C LYS A 237 18.46 33.50 -7.01
N PHE A 238 17.14 33.67 -6.87
CA PHE A 238 16.58 34.93 -6.39
C PHE A 238 16.90 35.13 -4.90
N GLU A 239 17.09 36.36 -4.51
CA GLU A 239 17.10 36.76 -3.13
C GLU A 239 15.65 36.79 -2.59
N TYR A 240 15.42 36.27 -1.39
CA TYR A 240 14.11 36.25 -0.78
C TYR A 240 14.14 36.87 0.62
N GLU A 241 13.01 37.27 1.11
CA GLU A 241 12.88 37.80 2.45
C GLU A 241 13.00 36.63 3.45
N HIS A 242 14.05 36.66 4.25
CA HIS A 242 14.32 35.66 5.26
C HIS A 242 13.31 35.80 6.40
N ALA A 243 12.49 34.76 6.60
CA ALA A 243 11.61 34.68 7.78
C ALA A 243 12.48 34.29 8.98
N SER A 244 13.11 35.27 9.59
CA SER A 244 13.96 35.07 10.76
C SER A 244 13.73 36.19 11.78
N PHE A 245 13.86 35.85 13.03
CA PHE A 245 13.95 36.81 14.13
C PHE A 245 15.42 37.10 14.41
N ASP A 246 15.67 38.16 15.26
CA ASP A 246 17.00 38.56 15.65
C ASP A 246 17.75 37.41 16.36
N GLU A 247 18.86 36.96 15.75
CA GLU A 247 19.67 35.84 16.27
C GLU A 247 20.39 36.20 17.59
N GLU A 248 20.78 37.48 17.78
CA GLU A 248 21.43 37.90 19.02
C GLU A 248 20.42 37.83 20.18
N LEU A 249 19.21 38.34 19.95
CA LEU A 249 18.10 38.24 20.90
C LEU A 249 17.71 36.78 21.15
N PHE A 250 17.68 35.92 20.13
CA PHE A 250 17.42 34.51 20.35
C PHE A 250 18.49 33.83 21.19
N ASN A 251 19.76 34.13 20.98
CA ASN A 251 20.83 33.58 21.79
C ASN A 251 20.74 34.04 23.24
N GLU A 252 20.37 35.29 23.48
CA GLU A 252 20.09 35.82 24.82
C GLU A 252 18.92 35.08 25.50
N LEU A 253 17.82 34.84 24.76
CA LEU A 253 16.71 34.05 25.23
C LEU A 253 17.11 32.59 25.55
N VAL A 254 17.96 32.00 24.72
CA VAL A 254 18.49 30.65 24.99
C VAL A 254 19.27 30.63 26.30
N GLU A 255 20.14 31.61 26.54
CA GLU A 255 20.91 31.66 27.78
C GLU A 255 20.01 31.84 29.02
N ASN A 256 19.00 32.70 28.93
CA ASN A 256 18.14 33.03 30.07
C ASN A 256 17.04 31.99 30.35
N GLU A 257 16.47 31.37 29.29
CA GLU A 257 15.22 30.58 29.37
C GLU A 257 15.41 29.09 29.11
N PHE A 258 16.62 28.66 28.76
CA PHE A 258 16.90 27.26 28.44
C PHE A 258 16.54 26.31 29.59
N ALA A 259 16.88 26.65 30.82
CA ALA A 259 16.58 25.83 31.99
C ALA A 259 15.07 25.70 32.26
N GLY A 260 14.32 26.78 32.01
CA GLY A 260 12.85 26.77 32.12
C GLY A 260 12.22 25.83 31.07
N MET A 261 12.68 25.89 29.82
CA MET A 261 12.23 24.98 28.77
C MET A 261 12.67 23.53 29.06
N GLU A 262 13.88 23.32 29.55
CA GLU A 262 14.33 21.97 29.92
C GLU A 262 13.44 21.37 31.01
N TYR A 263 12.98 22.14 31.99
CA TYR A 263 12.00 21.71 32.98
C TYR A 263 10.63 21.37 32.34
N CYS A 264 10.15 22.20 31.41
CA CYS A 264 8.87 21.94 30.71
C CYS A 264 8.89 20.63 29.94
N MET A 265 10.04 20.32 29.34
CA MET A 265 10.22 19.13 28.49
C MET A 265 10.47 17.86 29.31
N ASP A 266 10.97 17.94 30.54
CA ASP A 266 11.38 16.79 31.37
C ASP A 266 10.18 16.08 32.01
N THR A 267 9.43 15.36 31.17
CA THR A 267 8.31 14.50 31.55
C THR A 267 7.97 13.51 30.44
N ASP A 268 7.56 12.31 30.80
CA ASP A 268 7.07 11.25 29.88
C ASP A 268 5.61 11.47 29.43
N ASP A 269 4.83 12.25 30.19
CA ASP A 269 3.43 12.55 29.88
C ASP A 269 3.31 13.76 28.94
N LYS A 270 2.73 13.50 27.75
CA LYS A 270 2.48 14.53 26.74
C LYS A 270 1.60 15.67 27.27
N ASN A 271 0.54 15.37 28.02
CA ASN A 271 -0.40 16.38 28.48
C ASN A 271 0.24 17.30 29.53
N VAL A 272 1.08 16.73 30.42
CA VAL A 272 1.84 17.50 31.40
C VAL A 272 2.84 18.41 30.70
N ARG A 273 3.52 17.92 29.67
CA ARG A 273 4.46 18.71 28.87
C ARG A 273 3.76 19.88 28.20
N GLU A 274 2.66 19.62 27.50
CA GLU A 274 1.88 20.67 26.82
C GLU A 274 1.38 21.73 27.79
N ALA A 275 0.89 21.34 28.98
CA ALA A 275 0.47 22.28 30.00
C ALA A 275 1.63 23.19 30.47
N ARG A 276 2.81 22.59 30.79
CA ARG A 276 4.00 23.35 31.21
C ARG A 276 4.51 24.29 30.11
N VAL A 277 4.51 23.83 28.86
CA VAL A 277 4.92 24.64 27.70
C VAL A 277 3.98 25.83 27.51
N ASN A 278 2.67 25.62 27.61
CA ASN A 278 1.68 26.70 27.50
C ASN A 278 1.84 27.75 28.63
N GLU A 279 2.08 27.31 29.87
CA GLU A 279 2.37 28.20 30.98
C GLU A 279 3.66 28.99 30.71
N TRP A 280 4.70 28.33 30.18
CA TRP A 280 5.96 28.97 29.82
C TRP A 280 5.78 30.03 28.71
N VAL A 281 5.04 29.72 27.65
CA VAL A 281 4.73 30.64 26.54
C VAL A 281 4.02 31.89 27.10
N THR A 282 2.99 31.72 27.94
CA THR A 282 2.28 32.84 28.57
C THR A 282 3.22 33.71 29.39
N ALA A 283 4.11 33.10 30.17
CA ALA A 283 5.09 33.85 30.96
C ALA A 283 6.12 34.61 30.10
N MET A 284 6.49 34.04 28.94
CA MET A 284 7.38 34.71 27.96
C MET A 284 6.68 35.89 27.28
N GLU A 285 5.43 35.73 26.88
CA GLU A 285 4.62 36.80 26.30
C GLU A 285 4.49 37.95 27.31
N GLU A 286 4.17 37.67 28.58
CA GLU A 286 4.10 38.71 29.65
C GLU A 286 5.44 39.38 29.89
N LYS A 287 6.55 38.65 29.82
CA LYS A 287 7.89 39.18 30.15
C LYS A 287 8.47 40.04 29.02
N TYR A 288 8.27 39.65 27.75
CA TYR A 288 8.98 40.24 26.60
C TYR A 288 8.11 41.08 25.68
N SER A 289 6.75 41.08 25.85
CA SER A 289 5.87 41.84 24.95
C SER A 289 6.07 43.33 24.92
N ASP A 290 6.45 43.92 26.07
CA ASP A 290 6.69 45.38 26.15
C ASP A 290 8.07 45.78 25.62
N GLU A 291 9.11 44.92 25.80
CA GLU A 291 10.47 45.20 25.40
C GLU A 291 10.77 44.79 23.95
N HIS A 292 10.14 43.71 23.49
CA HIS A 292 10.36 43.10 22.16
C HIS A 292 9.05 42.72 21.46
N PRO A 293 8.16 43.70 21.13
CA PRO A 293 6.85 43.41 20.51
C PRO A 293 6.97 42.69 19.16
N ASP A 294 8.01 42.96 18.39
CA ASP A 294 8.27 42.30 17.09
C ASP A 294 8.63 40.82 17.24
N MET A 295 9.08 40.38 18.40
CA MET A 295 9.41 39.00 18.70
C MET A 295 8.14 38.14 18.83
N MET A 296 7.02 38.71 19.26
CA MET A 296 5.78 37.97 19.54
C MET A 296 5.23 37.27 18.30
N GLN A 297 5.42 37.84 17.14
CA GLN A 297 5.01 37.19 15.88
C GLN A 297 5.80 35.93 15.55
N TYR A 298 6.98 35.76 16.16
CA TYR A 298 7.86 34.58 15.97
C TYR A 298 7.85 33.62 17.17
N MET A 299 6.94 33.76 18.12
CA MET A 299 6.95 32.95 19.36
C MET A 299 6.93 31.45 19.09
N ASP A 300 6.12 31.00 18.14
CA ASP A 300 6.05 29.58 17.76
C ASP A 300 7.40 29.06 17.18
N GLU A 301 8.09 29.87 16.41
CA GLU A 301 9.39 29.52 15.84
C GLU A 301 10.49 29.51 16.92
N ILE A 302 10.47 30.48 17.82
CA ILE A 302 11.38 30.57 19.00
C ILE A 302 11.17 29.34 19.88
N LEU A 303 9.93 29.01 20.21
CA LEU A 303 9.55 27.82 20.96
C LEU A 303 10.09 26.55 20.30
N TYR A 304 9.83 26.39 19.01
CA TYR A 304 10.33 25.24 18.24
C TYR A 304 11.85 25.12 18.30
N LYS A 305 12.59 26.19 18.04
CA LYS A 305 14.06 26.20 18.05
C LYS A 305 14.63 25.93 19.45
N LEU A 306 14.01 26.48 20.50
CA LEU A 306 14.44 26.26 21.89
C LEU A 306 14.18 24.79 22.31
N GLN A 307 13.01 24.25 22.04
CA GLN A 307 12.71 22.83 22.26
C GLN A 307 13.67 21.91 21.50
N LYS A 308 13.97 22.24 20.25
CA LYS A 308 14.94 21.50 19.42
C LYS A 308 16.34 21.49 20.06
N LYS A 309 16.80 22.63 20.62
CA LYS A 309 18.08 22.68 21.34
C LYS A 309 18.06 21.78 22.59
N VAL A 310 16.98 21.75 23.36
CA VAL A 310 16.84 20.87 24.53
C VAL A 310 16.90 19.41 24.11
N VAL A 311 16.08 19.01 23.13
CA VAL A 311 16.03 17.62 22.64
C VAL A 311 17.38 17.20 22.06
N LYS A 312 18.04 18.06 21.26
CA LYS A 312 19.37 17.79 20.72
C LYS A 312 20.40 17.56 21.81
N LYS A 313 20.46 18.46 22.82
CA LYS A 313 21.37 18.32 23.98
C LYS A 313 21.16 16.97 24.69
N TRP A 314 19.91 16.60 24.95
CA TRP A 314 19.60 15.35 25.65
C TRP A 314 19.96 14.11 24.84
N LEU A 315 19.55 14.04 23.60
CA LEU A 315 19.81 12.87 22.76
C LEU A 315 21.30 12.66 22.52
N LEU A 316 22.09 13.72 22.30
CA LEU A 316 23.55 13.61 22.19
C LEU A 316 24.22 13.18 23.51
N ALA A 317 23.64 13.53 24.66
CA ALA A 317 24.09 13.08 25.97
C ALA A 317 23.57 11.68 26.36
N GLY A 318 22.86 10.98 25.47
CA GLY A 318 22.28 9.67 25.72
C GLY A 318 21.03 9.67 26.60
N LYS A 319 20.38 10.83 26.80
CA LYS A 319 19.13 10.98 27.56
C LYS A 319 17.95 11.12 26.60
N ARG A 320 16.94 10.26 26.74
CA ARG A 320 15.64 10.38 26.04
C ARG A 320 14.69 11.32 26.81
N VAL A 321 13.73 11.91 26.11
CA VAL A 321 12.71 12.82 26.69
C VAL A 321 11.89 12.15 27.79
N ASP A 322 11.65 10.84 27.69
CA ASP A 322 10.91 10.02 28.65
C ASP A 322 11.82 9.16 29.56
N GLY A 323 13.11 9.38 29.51
CA GLY A 323 14.12 8.72 30.38
C GLY A 323 14.54 7.32 29.92
N ARG A 324 14.01 6.80 28.80
CA ARG A 324 14.42 5.51 28.23
C ARG A 324 15.88 5.51 27.74
N ALA A 325 16.48 4.33 27.66
CA ALA A 325 17.72 4.15 26.92
C ALA A 325 17.50 4.29 25.40
N MET A 326 18.58 4.52 24.62
CA MET A 326 18.49 4.75 23.18
C MET A 326 17.89 3.57 22.39
N ASN A 327 18.12 2.35 22.87
CA ASN A 327 17.61 1.10 22.29
C ASN A 327 16.36 0.56 22.99
N GLU A 328 15.75 1.31 23.89
CA GLU A 328 14.60 0.87 24.66
C GLU A 328 13.29 1.25 23.98
N ILE A 329 12.39 0.26 23.86
CA ILE A 329 11.05 0.43 23.32
C ILE A 329 10.10 0.84 24.46
N ARG A 330 9.13 1.73 24.17
CA ARG A 330 8.08 2.10 25.13
C ARG A 330 7.30 0.85 25.60
N PRO A 331 6.65 0.90 26.78
CA PRO A 331 5.79 -0.22 27.21
C PRO A 331 4.79 -0.59 26.13
N LEU A 332 4.74 -1.90 25.79
CA LEU A 332 3.92 -2.45 24.74
C LEU A 332 2.75 -3.24 25.33
N GLY A 333 1.61 -3.20 24.64
CA GLY A 333 0.44 -4.03 24.92
C GLY A 333 -0.23 -4.47 23.62
N SER A 334 -0.82 -5.67 23.63
CA SER A 334 -1.64 -6.14 22.52
C SER A 334 -2.79 -6.99 23.01
N GLU A 335 -3.97 -6.77 22.46
CA GLU A 335 -5.20 -7.50 22.73
C GLU A 335 -5.85 -7.88 21.40
N VAL A 336 -6.41 -9.09 21.30
CA VAL A 336 -7.06 -9.57 20.08
C VAL A 336 -8.49 -10.02 20.36
N GLY A 337 -9.37 -9.96 19.35
CA GLY A 337 -10.75 -10.40 19.45
C GLY A 337 -11.62 -9.51 20.36
N ILE A 338 -11.29 -8.21 20.49
CA ILE A 338 -11.92 -7.28 21.43
C ILE A 338 -13.24 -6.70 20.95
N ILE A 339 -13.48 -6.69 19.63
CA ILE A 339 -14.71 -6.14 19.04
C ILE A 339 -15.62 -7.29 18.60
N PRO A 340 -16.82 -7.45 19.21
CA PRO A 340 -17.76 -8.48 18.79
C PRO A 340 -18.32 -8.16 17.39
N ARG A 341 -18.67 -9.17 16.60
CA ARG A 341 -19.28 -9.12 15.27
C ARG A 341 -18.38 -8.68 14.11
N VAL A 342 -17.15 -8.22 14.33
CA VAL A 342 -16.15 -8.04 13.27
C VAL A 342 -15.48 -9.36 12.94
N HIS A 343 -14.74 -9.44 11.83
CA HIS A 343 -14.13 -10.70 11.42
C HIS A 343 -12.79 -10.97 12.13
N GLY A 344 -12.07 -9.90 12.51
CA GLY A 344 -10.90 -9.93 13.37
C GLY A 344 -10.62 -8.53 13.89
N SER A 345 -10.04 -8.44 15.09
CA SER A 345 -9.69 -7.16 15.70
C SER A 345 -8.50 -7.26 16.62
N ALA A 346 -7.69 -6.21 16.66
CA ALA A 346 -6.58 -6.09 17.59
C ALA A 346 -6.41 -4.65 18.06
N LEU A 347 -6.15 -4.47 19.34
CA LEU A 347 -5.66 -3.22 19.92
C LEU A 347 -4.16 -3.39 20.17
N PHE A 348 -3.36 -2.54 19.54
CA PHE A 348 -1.93 -2.46 19.77
C PHE A 348 -1.60 -1.14 20.45
N THR A 349 -0.92 -1.22 21.58
CA THR A 349 -0.54 -0.07 22.40
C THR A 349 0.97 0.04 22.51
N ARG A 350 1.49 1.26 22.39
CA ARG A 350 2.91 1.59 22.52
C ARG A 350 3.04 2.90 23.30
N GLY A 351 3.31 2.81 24.60
CA GLY A 351 3.19 3.96 25.50
C GLY A 351 1.80 4.62 25.38
N GLN A 352 1.75 5.90 25.08
CA GLN A 352 0.50 6.63 24.84
C GLN A 352 -0.08 6.46 23.41
N THR A 353 0.61 5.79 22.49
CA THR A 353 0.07 5.52 21.14
C THR A 353 -0.79 4.26 21.16
N GLN A 354 -2.03 4.37 20.67
CA GLN A 354 -2.99 3.26 20.58
C GLN A 354 -3.57 3.16 19.18
N VAL A 355 -3.59 1.93 18.65
CA VAL A 355 -4.14 1.61 17.33
C VAL A 355 -5.11 0.44 17.45
N LEU A 356 -6.34 0.67 17.03
CA LEU A 356 -7.36 -0.38 16.88
C LEU A 356 -7.45 -0.77 15.40
N SER A 357 -7.02 -1.99 15.08
CA SER A 357 -7.10 -2.53 13.72
C SER A 357 -8.26 -3.53 13.63
N ILE A 358 -9.08 -3.40 12.56
CA ILE A 358 -10.28 -4.20 12.34
C ILE A 358 -10.23 -4.81 10.95
N ALA A 359 -10.25 -6.13 10.87
CA ALA A 359 -10.23 -6.88 9.63
C ALA A 359 -11.65 -7.27 9.18
N THR A 360 -11.89 -7.15 7.88
CA THR A 360 -13.12 -7.57 7.21
C THR A 360 -12.77 -8.42 6.00
N LEU A 361 -13.37 -9.60 5.89
CA LEU A 361 -13.24 -10.54 4.79
C LEU A 361 -14.49 -10.48 3.92
N ALA A 362 -14.31 -10.52 2.60
CA ALA A 362 -15.42 -10.49 1.65
C ALA A 362 -15.08 -11.35 0.42
N THR A 363 -16.06 -11.52 -0.47
CA THR A 363 -15.86 -12.20 -1.77
C THR A 363 -14.98 -11.38 -2.71
N LEU A 364 -14.34 -12.02 -3.68
CA LEU A 364 -13.42 -11.39 -4.64
C LEU A 364 -14.06 -10.25 -5.43
N SER A 365 -15.37 -10.33 -5.73
CA SER A 365 -16.11 -9.23 -6.39
C SER A 365 -16.14 -7.92 -5.61
N MET A 366 -15.70 -7.91 -4.34
CA MET A 366 -15.54 -6.70 -3.51
C MET A 366 -14.14 -6.10 -3.60
N SER A 367 -13.24 -6.65 -4.44
CA SER A 367 -11.92 -6.07 -4.72
C SER A 367 -12.06 -4.66 -5.27
N GLN A 368 -11.13 -3.79 -4.89
CA GLN A 368 -11.10 -2.42 -5.38
C GLN A 368 -10.70 -2.41 -6.86
N LYS A 369 -11.54 -1.81 -7.69
CA LYS A 369 -11.21 -1.58 -9.11
C LYS A 369 -10.36 -0.32 -9.23
N LEU A 370 -9.28 -0.40 -10.02
CA LEU A 370 -8.34 0.68 -10.26
C LEU A 370 -8.45 1.17 -11.71
N ASP A 371 -8.55 2.48 -11.89
CA ASP A 371 -8.58 3.14 -13.20
C ASP A 371 -7.46 4.19 -13.24
N THR A 372 -6.22 3.70 -13.37
CA THR A 372 -4.98 4.48 -13.27
C THR A 372 -4.08 4.23 -14.47
N ILE A 373 -2.93 4.90 -14.53
CA ILE A 373 -1.89 4.65 -15.56
C ILE A 373 -1.07 3.39 -15.28
N TRP A 374 -1.23 2.79 -14.09
CA TRP A 374 -0.51 1.59 -13.66
C TRP A 374 -1.15 0.33 -14.27
N GLU A 375 -0.44 -0.80 -14.19
CA GLU A 375 -0.88 -2.08 -14.73
C GLU A 375 -1.94 -2.76 -13.88
N GLU A 376 -1.90 -2.53 -12.59
CA GLU A 376 -2.81 -3.13 -11.64
C GLU A 376 -4.24 -2.59 -11.85
N GLU A 377 -5.17 -3.48 -12.14
CA GLU A 377 -6.58 -3.14 -12.37
C GLU A 377 -7.47 -3.46 -11.17
N GLU A 378 -7.03 -4.34 -10.29
CA GLU A 378 -7.75 -4.77 -9.10
C GLU A 378 -6.83 -4.87 -7.89
N LYS A 379 -7.37 -4.55 -6.72
CA LYS A 379 -6.67 -4.65 -5.46
C LYS A 379 -7.49 -5.47 -4.47
N ARG A 380 -6.96 -6.61 -4.07
CA ARG A 380 -7.60 -7.58 -3.17
C ARG A 380 -7.37 -7.28 -1.70
N PHE A 381 -6.16 -6.85 -1.33
CA PHE A 381 -5.81 -6.42 0.00
C PHE A 381 -5.82 -4.90 0.09
N MET A 382 -6.56 -4.36 1.06
CA MET A 382 -6.71 -2.93 1.28
C MET A 382 -6.47 -2.60 2.75
N HIS A 383 -5.67 -1.59 3.01
CA HIS A 383 -5.52 -1.03 4.36
C HIS A 383 -5.92 0.45 4.37
N HIS A 384 -6.83 0.80 5.26
CA HIS A 384 -7.24 2.19 5.49
C HIS A 384 -6.81 2.66 6.87
N TYR A 385 -6.27 3.86 6.92
CA TYR A 385 -5.74 4.47 8.13
C TYR A 385 -6.52 5.73 8.44
N ASN A 386 -7.07 5.82 9.64
CA ASN A 386 -7.84 6.96 10.12
C ASN A 386 -7.18 7.57 11.36
N MET A 387 -6.91 8.89 11.31
CA MET A 387 -6.32 9.65 12.40
C MET A 387 -7.25 10.82 12.78
N PRO A 388 -8.32 10.57 13.54
CA PRO A 388 -9.24 11.61 13.95
C PRO A 388 -8.57 12.59 14.94
N SER A 389 -9.07 13.82 14.99
CA SER A 389 -8.46 14.91 15.79
C SER A 389 -8.37 14.59 17.27
N TYR A 390 -9.31 13.82 17.83
CA TYR A 390 -9.24 13.41 19.24
C TYR A 390 -8.01 12.55 19.55
N SER A 391 -7.43 11.86 18.55
CA SER A 391 -6.24 11.04 18.75
C SER A 391 -5.00 11.86 19.13
N THR A 392 -4.97 13.12 18.74
CA THR A 392 -3.94 14.09 19.12
C THR A 392 -4.36 15.01 20.26
N GLY A 393 -5.58 14.87 20.79
CA GLY A 393 -6.14 15.76 21.82
C GLY A 393 -6.75 17.05 21.28
N GLU A 394 -6.88 17.18 19.93
CA GLU A 394 -7.37 18.41 19.31
C GLU A 394 -8.90 18.43 19.19
N ALA A 395 -9.53 19.52 19.61
CA ALA A 395 -10.97 19.74 19.49
C ALA A 395 -11.33 20.31 18.11
N ARG A 396 -11.26 19.47 17.06
CA ARG A 396 -11.61 19.84 15.69
C ARG A 396 -12.62 18.87 15.09
N PRO A 397 -13.55 19.33 14.23
CA PRO A 397 -14.42 18.43 13.49
C PRO A 397 -13.62 17.49 12.60
N SER A 398 -14.16 16.28 12.37
CA SER A 398 -13.57 15.32 11.42
C SER A 398 -13.53 15.92 10.01
N ARG A 399 -12.43 15.70 9.33
CA ARG A 399 -12.20 16.10 7.93
C ARG A 399 -12.08 14.87 7.04
N SER A 400 -12.08 15.10 5.73
CA SER A 400 -11.74 14.03 4.77
C SER A 400 -10.28 13.57 4.98
N THR A 401 -10.00 12.32 4.61
CA THR A 401 -8.68 11.71 4.65
C THR A 401 -7.63 12.58 3.94
N GLY A 402 -6.55 12.88 4.63
CA GLY A 402 -5.45 13.70 4.14
C GLY A 402 -4.34 12.90 3.46
N ARG A 403 -3.41 13.60 2.78
CA ARG A 403 -2.24 12.98 2.11
C ARG A 403 -1.37 12.15 3.10
N ARG A 404 -1.27 12.55 4.37
CA ARG A 404 -0.51 11.83 5.40
C ARG A 404 -1.16 10.49 5.73
N GLU A 405 -2.48 10.48 5.90
CA GLU A 405 -3.25 9.27 6.19
C GLU A 405 -3.17 8.26 5.03
N TYR A 406 -3.26 8.73 3.79
CA TYR A 406 -3.01 7.90 2.60
C TYR A 406 -1.61 7.28 2.61
N GLY A 407 -0.58 8.05 2.94
CA GLY A 407 0.80 7.56 3.01
C GLY A 407 1.01 6.51 4.11
N HIS A 408 0.41 6.72 5.30
CA HIS A 408 0.48 5.74 6.39
C HIS A 408 -0.28 4.47 6.04
N GLY A 409 -1.46 4.57 5.43
CA GLY A 409 -2.22 3.41 4.96
C GLY A 409 -1.46 2.57 3.95
N ALA A 410 -0.86 3.22 2.94
CA ALA A 410 -0.06 2.58 1.92
C ALA A 410 1.20 1.88 2.48
N LEU A 411 1.84 2.46 3.50
CA LEU A 411 2.98 1.82 4.17
C LEU A 411 2.58 0.49 4.83
N VAL A 412 1.41 0.45 5.49
CA VAL A 412 0.91 -0.80 6.11
C VAL A 412 0.55 -1.84 5.04
N GLU A 413 -0.04 -1.43 3.91
CA GLU A 413 -0.29 -2.33 2.78
C GLU A 413 1.01 -2.95 2.28
N LYS A 414 2.00 -2.13 1.90
CA LYS A 414 3.32 -2.59 1.44
C LYS A 414 3.99 -3.53 2.44
N ALA A 415 3.85 -3.24 3.74
CA ALA A 415 4.45 -4.05 4.79
C ALA A 415 3.86 -5.46 4.88
N LEU A 416 2.61 -5.66 4.47
CA LEU A 416 1.89 -6.92 4.65
C LEU A 416 1.60 -7.65 3.33
N GLU A 417 1.65 -6.98 2.17
CA GLU A 417 1.29 -7.57 0.87
C GLU A 417 2.02 -8.89 0.61
N SER A 418 3.33 -8.93 0.86
CA SER A 418 4.15 -10.13 0.63
C SER A 418 3.81 -11.33 1.52
N VAL A 419 3.20 -11.09 2.68
CA VAL A 419 2.80 -12.15 3.64
C VAL A 419 1.32 -12.52 3.54
N ILE A 420 0.51 -11.79 2.77
CA ILE A 420 -0.87 -12.18 2.46
C ILE A 420 -0.83 -13.47 1.62
N PRO A 421 -1.65 -14.49 1.96
CA PRO A 421 -1.72 -15.72 1.18
C PRO A 421 -2.23 -15.46 -0.24
N PRO A 422 -1.79 -16.23 -1.26
CA PRO A 422 -2.31 -16.11 -2.63
C PRO A 422 -3.81 -16.42 -2.69
N VAL A 423 -4.46 -16.00 -3.78
CA VAL A 423 -5.91 -16.15 -3.95
C VAL A 423 -6.36 -17.62 -4.00
N GLU A 424 -5.49 -18.49 -4.50
CA GLU A 424 -5.73 -19.93 -4.60
C GLU A 424 -5.86 -20.59 -3.23
N ASP A 425 -5.10 -20.10 -2.24
CA ASP A 425 -5.09 -20.63 -0.87
C ASP A 425 -6.12 -19.93 0.02
N PHE A 426 -6.37 -18.64 -0.23
CA PHE A 426 -7.30 -17.83 0.57
C PHE A 426 -8.09 -16.85 -0.32
N PRO A 427 -9.19 -17.30 -0.95
CA PRO A 427 -9.92 -16.56 -2.00
C PRO A 427 -10.83 -15.45 -1.44
N TYR A 428 -10.31 -14.60 -0.58
CA TYR A 428 -11.02 -13.47 0.00
C TYR A 428 -10.43 -12.13 -0.43
N THR A 429 -11.31 -11.16 -0.63
CA THR A 429 -10.95 -9.75 -0.53
C THR A 429 -10.79 -9.40 0.95
N ILE A 430 -9.70 -8.75 1.29
CA ILE A 430 -9.31 -8.42 2.66
C ILE A 430 -9.26 -6.90 2.80
N ARG A 431 -10.01 -6.36 3.74
CA ARG A 431 -9.92 -4.95 4.12
C ARG A 431 -9.61 -4.82 5.59
N VAL A 432 -8.54 -4.10 5.93
CA VAL A 432 -8.26 -3.73 7.31
C VAL A 432 -8.37 -2.22 7.49
N VAL A 433 -8.94 -1.79 8.58
CA VAL A 433 -8.99 -0.38 8.97
C VAL A 433 -8.25 -0.22 10.30
N SER A 434 -7.26 0.66 10.33
CA SER A 434 -6.59 1.06 11.57
C SER A 434 -7.14 2.41 12.03
N GLU A 435 -7.83 2.41 13.16
CA GLU A 435 -8.33 3.58 13.86
C GLU A 435 -7.30 4.01 14.91
N ILE A 436 -6.75 5.20 14.76
CA ILE A 436 -5.80 5.75 15.74
C ILE A 436 -6.61 6.33 16.89
N LEU A 437 -6.53 5.69 18.05
CA LEU A 437 -7.26 6.12 19.24
C LEU A 437 -6.49 7.16 20.04
N SER A 438 -5.14 7.05 20.05
CA SER A 438 -4.26 7.99 20.69
C SER A 438 -2.92 8.03 19.96
N SER A 439 -2.29 9.20 19.84
CA SER A 439 -1.06 9.40 19.08
C SER A 439 0.00 10.15 19.89
N ASN A 440 1.13 9.48 20.13
CA ASN A 440 2.37 10.09 20.60
C ASN A 440 3.57 9.53 19.81
N GLY A 441 3.52 9.65 18.47
CA GLY A 441 4.54 9.17 17.54
C GLY A 441 4.42 7.68 17.17
N SER A 442 5.00 7.31 16.04
CA SER A 442 5.10 5.92 15.49
C SER A 442 3.76 5.21 15.29
N THR A 443 2.70 5.92 14.95
CA THR A 443 1.35 5.35 14.76
C THR A 443 1.28 4.37 13.60
N SER A 444 1.95 4.64 12.47
CA SER A 444 1.97 3.73 11.31
C SER A 444 2.62 2.38 11.65
N GLN A 445 3.67 2.39 12.49
CA GLN A 445 4.33 1.17 12.95
C GLN A 445 3.45 0.38 13.93
N GLY A 446 2.70 1.08 14.78
CA GLY A 446 1.64 0.48 15.60
C GLY A 446 0.52 -0.13 14.73
N SER A 447 0.16 0.52 13.62
CA SER A 447 -0.83 0.01 12.67
C SER A 447 -0.37 -1.28 11.98
N ILE A 448 0.92 -1.42 11.63
CA ILE A 448 1.48 -2.66 11.08
C ILE A 448 1.32 -3.81 12.07
N CYS A 449 1.72 -3.61 13.33
CA CYS A 449 1.59 -4.63 14.37
C CYS A 449 0.11 -4.98 14.65
N GLY A 450 -0.76 -3.97 14.78
CA GLY A 450 -2.19 -4.16 14.98
C GLY A 450 -2.87 -4.87 13.81
N THR A 451 -2.53 -4.51 12.57
CA THR A 451 -3.07 -5.13 11.36
C THR A 451 -2.65 -6.59 11.24
N THR A 452 -1.37 -6.90 11.51
CA THR A 452 -0.88 -8.29 11.58
C THR A 452 -1.73 -9.12 12.54
N LEU A 453 -1.93 -8.64 13.77
CA LEU A 453 -2.72 -9.35 14.78
C LEU A 453 -4.20 -9.44 14.41
N ALA A 454 -4.80 -8.39 13.83
CA ALA A 454 -6.19 -8.41 13.39
C ALA A 454 -6.44 -9.42 12.25
N LEU A 455 -5.49 -9.56 11.33
CA LEU A 455 -5.53 -10.56 10.26
C LEU A 455 -5.39 -11.98 10.83
N MET A 456 -4.46 -12.19 11.75
CA MET A 456 -4.30 -13.47 12.45
C MET A 456 -5.54 -13.81 13.27
N ASP A 457 -6.18 -12.85 13.94
CA ASP A 457 -7.44 -13.03 14.68
C ASP A 457 -8.62 -13.35 13.75
N ALA A 458 -8.61 -12.80 12.52
CA ALA A 458 -9.59 -13.13 11.49
C ALA A 458 -9.42 -14.54 10.90
N GLY A 459 -8.32 -15.23 11.18
CA GLY A 459 -8.01 -16.53 10.60
C GLY A 459 -7.37 -16.46 9.21
N VAL A 460 -6.81 -15.32 8.83
CA VAL A 460 -6.02 -15.20 7.59
C VAL A 460 -4.69 -15.93 7.78
N PRO A 461 -4.37 -16.94 6.96
CA PRO A 461 -3.16 -17.73 7.12
C PRO A 461 -1.95 -16.97 6.54
N LEU A 462 -1.51 -15.93 7.26
CA LEU A 462 -0.33 -15.15 6.88
C LEU A 462 0.89 -16.06 6.77
N LYS A 463 1.75 -15.81 5.77
CA LYS A 463 3.02 -16.57 5.60
C LYS A 463 3.93 -16.40 6.83
N ALA A 464 3.97 -15.19 7.40
CA ALA A 464 4.69 -14.87 8.63
C ALA A 464 4.11 -13.60 9.27
N PRO A 465 4.22 -13.43 10.59
CA PRO A 465 3.83 -12.19 11.27
C PRO A 465 4.85 -11.07 11.00
N VAL A 466 4.33 -9.85 10.83
CA VAL A 466 5.11 -8.65 10.55
C VAL A 466 5.05 -7.70 11.74
N ALA A 467 6.20 -7.21 12.18
CA ALA A 467 6.30 -6.11 13.14
C ALA A 467 6.91 -4.86 12.49
N GLY A 468 6.48 -3.69 12.96
CA GLY A 468 6.98 -2.40 12.52
C GLY A 468 7.60 -1.60 13.65
N ILE A 469 8.69 -0.89 13.37
CA ILE A 469 9.39 0.00 14.30
C ILE A 469 9.95 1.22 13.59
N SER A 470 10.15 2.32 14.32
CA SER A 470 10.83 3.53 13.83
C SER A 470 12.16 3.74 14.54
N CYS A 471 13.11 4.27 13.79
CA CYS A 471 14.42 4.71 14.27
C CYS A 471 14.57 6.21 14.01
N GLY A 472 14.95 6.97 15.04
CA GLY A 472 15.29 8.38 14.96
C GLY A 472 16.78 8.62 14.87
N LEU A 473 17.11 9.87 14.53
CA LEU A 473 18.47 10.36 14.41
C LEU A 473 18.59 11.78 14.96
N ILE A 474 19.69 12.05 15.60
CA ILE A 474 20.18 13.40 15.85
C ILE A 474 21.66 13.47 15.48
N GLN A 475 22.08 14.58 14.85
CA GLN A 475 23.45 14.78 14.41
C GLN A 475 24.04 16.09 14.96
N ASP A 476 25.37 16.09 15.16
CA ASP A 476 26.16 17.28 15.45
C ASP A 476 27.50 17.20 14.70
N GLY A 477 27.57 17.86 13.55
CA GLY A 477 28.68 17.69 12.62
C GLY A 477 28.76 16.26 12.06
N ASP A 478 29.87 15.59 12.33
CA ASP A 478 30.08 14.19 11.94
C ASP A 478 29.60 13.17 13.00
N ASP A 479 29.36 13.61 14.21
CA ASP A 479 28.84 12.78 15.30
C ASP A 479 27.34 12.58 15.14
N PHE A 480 26.86 11.37 15.39
CA PHE A 480 25.45 11.03 15.32
C PHE A 480 25.02 10.05 16.41
N THR A 481 23.76 10.13 16.77
CA THR A 481 23.11 9.18 17.68
C THR A 481 21.79 8.72 17.08
N THR A 482 21.62 7.40 17.01
CA THR A 482 20.36 6.78 16.62
C THR A 482 19.62 6.28 17.85
N PHE A 483 18.28 6.27 17.77
CA PHE A 483 17.43 5.80 18.87
C PHE A 483 16.17 5.13 18.31
N ILE A 484 15.68 4.15 19.06
CA ILE A 484 14.57 3.30 18.60
C ILE A 484 13.22 3.78 19.18
N ASP A 485 12.12 3.50 18.50
CA ASP A 485 10.76 3.81 18.93
C ASP A 485 10.55 5.30 19.25
N ILE A 486 10.56 6.09 18.17
CA ILE A 486 10.42 7.55 18.21
C ILE A 486 9.07 7.93 18.84
N GLN A 487 9.07 8.80 19.84
CA GLN A 487 7.87 9.47 20.33
C GLN A 487 7.63 10.83 19.66
N GLY A 488 6.44 11.43 19.88
CA GLY A 488 6.01 12.64 19.16
C GLY A 488 6.99 13.80 19.20
N VAL A 489 7.57 14.12 20.36
CA VAL A 489 8.56 15.22 20.49
C VAL A 489 9.87 14.89 19.78
N GLU A 490 10.30 13.63 19.84
CA GLU A 490 11.51 13.17 19.17
C GLU A 490 11.30 13.11 17.64
N ASP A 491 10.10 12.74 17.17
CA ASP A 491 9.73 12.87 15.75
C ASP A 491 9.74 14.34 15.31
N PHE A 492 9.19 15.24 16.13
CA PHE A 492 9.07 16.65 15.77
C PHE A 492 10.41 17.36 15.66
N HIS A 493 11.35 17.09 16.58
CA HIS A 493 12.66 17.76 16.67
C HIS A 493 13.84 16.95 16.15
N GLY A 494 13.67 15.63 15.91
CA GLY A 494 14.66 14.76 15.31
C GLY A 494 14.88 15.04 13.82
N GLU A 495 15.93 14.46 13.26
CA GLU A 495 16.36 14.70 11.89
C GLU A 495 15.97 13.58 10.92
N MET A 496 15.60 12.40 11.43
CA MET A 496 15.20 11.22 10.66
C MET A 496 14.04 10.51 11.34
N ASP A 497 13.10 10.03 10.54
CA ASP A 497 12.09 9.03 10.87
C ASP A 497 12.25 7.86 9.91
N PHE A 498 13.06 6.86 10.33
CA PHE A 498 13.36 5.66 9.55
C PHE A 498 12.48 4.51 10.02
N LYS A 499 11.48 4.18 9.21
CA LYS A 499 10.47 3.15 9.50
C LYS A 499 10.81 1.86 8.79
N VAL A 500 10.86 0.76 9.53
CA VAL A 500 11.12 -0.57 8.99
C VAL A 500 10.07 -1.55 9.47
N ALA A 501 9.48 -2.27 8.54
CA ALA A 501 8.62 -3.41 8.80
C ALA A 501 9.26 -4.69 8.28
N GLY A 502 8.99 -5.80 8.95
CA GLY A 502 9.49 -7.09 8.52
C GLY A 502 9.11 -8.23 9.43
N THR A 503 9.35 -9.42 8.92
CA THR A 503 9.25 -10.71 9.63
C THR A 503 10.59 -11.05 10.30
N LYS A 504 10.71 -12.25 10.83
CA LYS A 504 12.00 -12.78 11.29
C LYS A 504 12.97 -13.09 10.15
N ASP A 505 12.44 -13.36 8.96
CA ASP A 505 13.23 -13.75 7.79
C ASP A 505 13.79 -12.55 7.01
N GLY A 506 13.10 -11.40 7.07
CA GLY A 506 13.56 -10.20 6.38
C GLY A 506 12.59 -9.03 6.39
N ILE A 507 12.97 -8.00 5.68
CA ILE A 507 12.25 -6.73 5.54
C ILE A 507 11.10 -6.90 4.56
N THR A 508 9.94 -6.32 4.90
CA THR A 508 8.77 -6.24 4.03
C THR A 508 8.48 -4.82 3.55
N ALA A 509 8.81 -3.79 4.35
CA ALA A 509 8.69 -2.40 3.91
C ALA A 509 9.67 -1.47 4.64
N ILE A 510 10.06 -0.41 3.95
CA ILE A 510 10.84 0.70 4.50
C ILE A 510 10.19 2.02 4.07
N GLN A 511 10.19 3.00 4.97
CA GLN A 511 9.93 4.39 4.65
C GLN A 511 10.85 5.27 5.47
N MET A 512 11.66 6.11 4.81
CA MET A 512 12.56 7.06 5.45
C MET A 512 12.13 8.48 5.13
N ASP A 513 11.88 9.27 6.15
CA ASP A 513 11.61 10.71 6.08
C ASP A 513 12.74 11.48 6.76
N LEU A 514 13.28 12.51 6.10
CA LEU A 514 14.38 13.32 6.61
C LEU A 514 13.98 14.79 6.78
N LYS A 515 14.65 15.46 7.73
CA LYS A 515 14.57 16.91 7.94
C LYS A 515 15.95 17.59 7.79
N ASN A 516 16.96 16.82 7.40
CA ASN A 516 18.30 17.26 7.06
C ASN A 516 18.60 17.01 5.56
N ASP A 517 19.79 17.34 5.11
CA ASP A 517 20.26 17.25 3.72
C ASP A 517 20.64 15.82 3.27
N GLY A 518 20.37 14.79 4.09
CA GLY A 518 20.61 13.39 3.75
C GLY A 518 21.54 12.66 4.73
N LEU A 519 21.64 11.35 4.53
CA LEU A 519 22.36 10.42 5.39
C LEU A 519 23.60 9.85 4.72
N LYS A 520 24.68 9.68 5.51
CA LYS A 520 25.81 8.85 5.15
C LYS A 520 25.42 7.37 5.26
N HIS A 521 26.10 6.49 4.49
CA HIS A 521 25.83 5.04 4.49
C HIS A 521 25.94 4.39 5.88
N GLU A 522 26.84 4.88 6.73
CA GLU A 522 27.07 4.38 8.09
C GLU A 522 25.82 4.51 8.97
N ILE A 523 25.12 5.64 8.86
CA ILE A 523 23.89 5.89 9.61
C ILE A 523 22.78 4.94 9.15
N VAL A 524 22.65 4.74 7.85
CA VAL A 524 21.68 3.79 7.27
C VAL A 524 21.97 2.37 7.77
N LYS A 525 23.23 1.97 7.81
CA LYS A 525 23.67 0.65 8.32
C LYS A 525 23.28 0.45 9.79
N GLU A 526 23.55 1.44 10.63
CA GLU A 526 23.20 1.35 12.06
C GLU A 526 21.68 1.32 12.26
N ALA A 527 20.91 2.10 11.48
CA ALA A 527 19.45 2.09 11.52
C ALA A 527 18.87 0.70 11.18
N PHE A 528 19.41 0.00 10.19
CA PHE A 528 19.02 -1.37 9.87
C PHE A 528 19.25 -2.32 11.04
N LYS A 529 20.42 -2.25 11.64
CA LYS A 529 20.81 -3.13 12.76
C LYS A 529 19.88 -2.98 13.96
N ILE A 530 19.69 -1.74 14.46
CA ILE A 530 18.87 -1.51 15.67
C ILE A 530 17.38 -1.76 15.41
N THR A 531 16.88 -1.47 14.21
CA THR A 531 15.48 -1.77 13.86
C THR A 531 15.22 -3.27 13.73
N ARG A 532 16.19 -4.07 13.28
CA ARG A 532 16.08 -5.53 13.25
C ARG A 532 15.93 -6.11 14.64
N GLU A 533 16.80 -5.71 15.58
CA GLU A 533 16.75 -6.16 16.98
C GLU A 533 15.40 -5.82 17.62
N ALA A 534 14.93 -4.59 17.40
CA ALA A 534 13.65 -4.12 17.94
C ALA A 534 12.44 -4.83 17.34
N ARG A 535 12.44 -5.12 16.02
CA ARG A 535 11.36 -5.91 15.39
C ARG A 535 11.24 -7.30 16.00
N PHE A 536 12.37 -7.98 16.23
CA PHE A 536 12.40 -9.31 16.84
C PHE A 536 11.87 -9.28 18.26
N GLN A 537 12.26 -8.26 19.04
CA GLN A 537 11.71 -8.08 20.39
C GLN A 537 10.19 -7.89 20.38
N ILE A 538 9.64 -7.06 19.51
CA ILE A 538 8.18 -6.84 19.40
C ILE A 538 7.46 -8.14 19.03
N LEU A 539 7.98 -8.89 18.06
CA LEU A 539 7.41 -10.18 17.64
C LEU A 539 7.39 -11.17 18.81
N ASP A 540 8.54 -11.39 19.46
CA ASP A 540 8.70 -12.46 20.46
C ASP A 540 8.10 -12.13 21.81
N GLU A 541 8.21 -10.89 22.25
CA GLU A 541 7.79 -10.52 23.61
C GLU A 541 6.33 -10.12 23.72
N ILE A 542 5.71 -9.63 22.61
CA ILE A 542 4.36 -9.08 22.66
C ILE A 542 3.42 -9.77 21.67
N MET A 543 3.71 -9.71 20.36
CA MET A 543 2.75 -10.12 19.34
C MET A 543 2.47 -11.63 19.40
N LEU A 544 3.51 -12.45 19.41
CA LEU A 544 3.38 -13.92 19.44
C LEU A 544 2.99 -14.45 20.80
N LYS A 545 3.10 -13.67 21.88
CA LYS A 545 2.51 -14.03 23.16
C LYS A 545 0.99 -13.80 23.20
N ALA A 546 0.52 -12.74 22.52
CA ALA A 546 -0.91 -12.46 22.43
C ALA A 546 -1.62 -13.45 21.48
N LEU A 547 -1.02 -13.74 20.32
CA LEU A 547 -1.53 -14.69 19.34
C LEU A 547 -0.37 -15.37 18.62
N PRO A 548 0.01 -16.61 19.03
CA PRO A 548 1.18 -17.32 18.48
C PRO A 548 1.02 -17.72 17.00
N GLU A 549 -0.20 -18.03 16.57
CA GLU A 549 -0.54 -18.49 15.22
C GLU A 549 -1.88 -17.89 14.78
N PRO A 550 -2.13 -17.73 13.47
CA PRO A 550 -3.47 -17.38 12.99
C PRO A 550 -4.53 -18.36 13.50
N ARG A 551 -5.74 -17.85 13.79
CA ARG A 551 -6.85 -18.70 14.18
C ARG A 551 -7.15 -19.70 13.06
N LYS A 552 -7.43 -20.94 13.43
CA LYS A 552 -7.75 -22.03 12.50
C LYS A 552 -9.12 -21.87 11.84
N GLU A 553 -10.03 -21.20 12.52
CA GLU A 553 -11.40 -20.98 12.06
C GLU A 553 -11.65 -19.47 11.90
N LEU A 554 -12.36 -19.11 10.83
CA LEU A 554 -12.86 -17.76 10.64
C LEU A 554 -13.90 -17.41 11.71
N ALA A 555 -14.05 -16.13 12.02
CA ALA A 555 -15.10 -15.64 12.88
C ALA A 555 -16.49 -16.15 12.41
N LYS A 556 -17.43 -16.30 13.36
CA LYS A 556 -18.79 -16.76 13.01
C LYS A 556 -19.51 -15.84 12.05
N THR A 557 -19.21 -14.54 12.12
CA THR A 557 -19.75 -13.48 11.28
C THR A 557 -19.03 -13.34 9.93
N ALA A 558 -17.85 -13.95 9.77
CA ALA A 558 -17.13 -13.94 8.50
C ALA A 558 -17.78 -14.87 7.49
N PRO A 559 -17.86 -14.50 6.21
CA PRO A 559 -18.39 -15.36 5.17
C PRO A 559 -17.54 -16.62 5.04
N LYS A 560 -18.18 -17.79 5.11
CA LYS A 560 -17.56 -19.08 4.73
C LYS A 560 -17.61 -19.18 3.21
N MET A 561 -16.57 -19.74 2.59
CA MET A 561 -16.49 -19.84 1.14
C MET A 561 -16.24 -21.28 0.69
N ILE A 562 -16.96 -21.70 -0.33
CA ILE A 562 -16.70 -22.94 -1.06
C ILE A 562 -16.26 -22.53 -2.48
N GLN A 563 -15.11 -23.02 -2.88
CA GLN A 563 -14.64 -22.94 -4.27
C GLN A 563 -14.97 -24.23 -5.01
N MET A 564 -15.45 -24.10 -6.23
CA MET A 564 -15.61 -25.21 -7.18
C MET A 564 -15.21 -24.76 -8.58
N LYS A 565 -14.95 -25.72 -9.47
CA LYS A 565 -14.64 -25.45 -10.88
C LYS A 565 -15.60 -26.22 -11.76
N ILE A 566 -16.12 -25.54 -12.78
CA ILE A 566 -16.98 -26.13 -13.82
C ILE A 566 -16.35 -25.95 -15.19
N ASN A 567 -16.85 -26.68 -16.19
CA ASN A 567 -16.49 -26.42 -17.57
C ASN A 567 -16.95 -24.99 -17.96
N PRO A 568 -16.07 -24.12 -18.50
CA PRO A 568 -16.43 -22.76 -18.93
C PRO A 568 -17.63 -22.68 -19.89
N ASP A 569 -17.81 -23.68 -20.74
CA ASP A 569 -18.96 -23.75 -21.65
C ASP A 569 -20.31 -23.84 -20.90
N LYS A 570 -20.31 -24.29 -19.65
CA LYS A 570 -21.48 -24.43 -18.77
C LYS A 570 -21.84 -23.18 -17.98
N ILE A 571 -20.99 -22.17 -17.97
CA ILE A 571 -21.24 -20.93 -17.23
C ILE A 571 -22.60 -20.33 -17.59
N ARG A 572 -22.96 -20.38 -18.90
CA ARG A 572 -24.26 -19.88 -19.39
C ARG A 572 -25.47 -20.62 -18.81
N GLU A 573 -25.33 -21.91 -18.50
CA GLU A 573 -26.41 -22.72 -17.90
C GLU A 573 -26.61 -22.32 -16.42
N VAL A 574 -25.52 -22.09 -15.71
CA VAL A 574 -25.53 -21.64 -14.29
C VAL A 574 -26.06 -20.22 -14.14
N ILE A 575 -25.68 -19.32 -15.05
CA ILE A 575 -26.17 -17.94 -15.04
C ILE A 575 -27.65 -17.89 -15.47
N GLY A 576 -27.99 -18.64 -16.51
CA GLY A 576 -29.33 -18.66 -17.12
C GLY A 576 -29.65 -17.38 -17.91
N SER A 577 -30.74 -17.40 -18.67
CA SER A 577 -31.19 -16.25 -19.48
C SER A 577 -31.47 -15.03 -18.60
N GLY A 578 -30.69 -13.96 -18.83
CA GLY A 578 -30.80 -12.71 -18.03
C GLY A 578 -30.46 -12.88 -16.56
N GLY A 579 -29.66 -13.89 -16.20
CA GLY A 579 -29.23 -14.13 -14.82
C GLY A 579 -30.26 -14.82 -13.92
N LYS A 580 -31.36 -15.34 -14.50
CA LYS A 580 -32.49 -15.86 -13.70
C LYS A 580 -32.14 -17.09 -12.87
N VAL A 581 -31.25 -17.96 -13.35
CA VAL A 581 -30.89 -19.21 -12.64
C VAL A 581 -30.03 -18.85 -11.43
N ILE A 582 -28.98 -18.08 -11.62
CA ILE A 582 -28.09 -17.69 -10.53
C ILE A 582 -28.83 -16.85 -9.47
N GLN A 583 -29.71 -15.93 -9.89
CA GLN A 583 -30.55 -15.14 -8.97
C GLN A 583 -31.47 -16.04 -8.14
N LYS A 584 -32.02 -17.11 -8.74
CA LYS A 584 -32.84 -18.07 -8.02
C LYS A 584 -32.01 -18.84 -7.00
N ILE A 585 -30.81 -19.33 -7.36
CA ILE A 585 -29.92 -20.03 -6.43
C ILE A 585 -29.57 -19.12 -5.24
N THR A 586 -29.23 -17.86 -5.53
CA THR A 586 -28.93 -16.85 -4.50
C THR A 586 -30.15 -16.60 -3.59
N ALA A 587 -31.35 -16.47 -4.16
CA ALA A 587 -32.56 -16.25 -3.36
C ALA A 587 -32.91 -17.44 -2.48
N ASP A 588 -32.80 -18.67 -3.01
CA ASP A 588 -33.14 -19.91 -2.33
C ASP A 588 -32.14 -20.27 -1.20
N THR A 589 -30.87 -19.93 -1.35
CA THR A 589 -29.80 -20.31 -0.41
C THR A 589 -29.29 -19.15 0.43
N GLY A 590 -29.52 -17.90 0.05
CA GLY A 590 -28.93 -16.73 0.70
C GLY A 590 -27.43 -16.55 0.44
N CYS A 591 -26.85 -17.36 -0.47
CA CYS A 591 -25.43 -17.28 -0.80
C CYS A 591 -25.13 -16.16 -1.80
N LYS A 592 -23.96 -15.56 -1.69
CA LYS A 592 -23.34 -14.77 -2.76
C LYS A 592 -22.53 -15.72 -3.64
N ILE A 593 -22.68 -15.61 -4.96
CA ILE A 593 -22.03 -16.51 -5.93
C ILE A 593 -21.31 -15.64 -6.96
N ASP A 594 -20.01 -15.77 -7.04
CA ASP A 594 -19.15 -15.13 -8.04
C ASP A 594 -18.64 -16.21 -9.02
N ILE A 595 -18.66 -15.93 -10.31
CA ILE A 595 -18.26 -16.85 -11.39
C ILE A 595 -17.22 -16.15 -12.25
N GLU A 596 -16.06 -16.79 -12.41
CA GLU A 596 -14.98 -16.33 -13.27
C GLU A 596 -15.09 -16.96 -14.69
N ASP A 597 -14.49 -16.30 -15.67
CA ASP A 597 -14.54 -16.75 -17.08
C ASP A 597 -13.85 -18.10 -17.32
N ASP A 598 -12.93 -18.49 -16.43
CA ASP A 598 -12.24 -19.79 -16.48
C ASP A 598 -13.05 -20.96 -15.90
N GLY A 599 -14.26 -20.70 -15.42
CA GLY A 599 -15.17 -21.67 -14.78
C GLY A 599 -15.00 -21.82 -13.28
N SER A 600 -14.15 -21.04 -12.63
CA SER A 600 -14.05 -21.00 -11.16
C SER A 600 -15.28 -20.33 -10.58
N ILE A 601 -15.88 -20.95 -9.56
CA ILE A 601 -17.07 -20.45 -8.85
C ILE A 601 -16.76 -20.34 -7.36
N PHE A 602 -17.03 -19.18 -6.78
CA PHE A 602 -16.89 -18.89 -5.37
C PHE A 602 -18.26 -18.68 -4.76
N ILE A 603 -18.63 -19.51 -3.79
CA ILE A 603 -19.92 -19.49 -3.10
C ILE A 603 -19.70 -19.09 -1.66
N ALA A 604 -20.24 -17.96 -1.23
CA ALA A 604 -20.01 -17.38 0.09
C ALA A 604 -21.30 -17.14 0.88
N SER A 605 -21.29 -17.53 2.17
CA SER A 605 -22.35 -17.25 3.15
C SER A 605 -21.80 -17.35 4.58
N GLU A 606 -22.44 -16.73 5.55
CA GLU A 606 -22.12 -16.99 6.98
C GLU A 606 -22.42 -18.46 7.37
N ASP A 607 -23.36 -19.11 6.67
CA ASP A 607 -23.74 -20.51 6.87
C ASP A 607 -23.10 -21.43 5.82
N ILE A 608 -22.23 -22.33 6.26
CA ILE A 608 -21.54 -23.28 5.38
C ILE A 608 -22.51 -24.30 4.75
N GLU A 609 -23.62 -24.63 5.41
CA GLU A 609 -24.61 -25.56 4.86
C GLU A 609 -25.38 -24.90 3.70
N ALA A 610 -25.64 -23.61 3.78
CA ALA A 610 -26.16 -22.84 2.64
C ALA A 610 -25.21 -22.88 1.43
N CYS A 611 -23.89 -22.73 1.67
CA CYS A 611 -22.91 -22.86 0.59
C CYS A 611 -22.89 -24.26 -0.03
N ARG A 612 -23.00 -25.32 0.78
CA ARG A 612 -23.10 -26.71 0.30
C ARG A 612 -24.35 -26.93 -0.54
N ALA A 613 -25.49 -26.40 -0.11
CA ALA A 613 -26.75 -26.49 -0.86
C ALA A 613 -26.66 -25.77 -2.24
N ALA A 614 -26.06 -24.59 -2.26
CA ALA A 614 -25.80 -23.84 -3.50
C ALA A 614 -24.85 -24.63 -4.43
N ARG A 615 -23.76 -25.16 -3.89
CA ARG A 615 -22.83 -26.02 -4.63
C ARG A 615 -23.52 -27.21 -5.26
N THR A 616 -24.29 -27.98 -4.47
CA THR A 616 -25.04 -29.13 -4.97
C THR A 616 -26.02 -28.75 -6.08
N THR A 617 -26.68 -27.59 -5.95
CA THR A 617 -27.58 -27.08 -6.99
C THR A 617 -26.82 -26.78 -8.28
N ILE A 618 -25.64 -26.16 -8.20
CA ILE A 618 -24.79 -25.88 -9.37
C ILE A 618 -24.28 -27.18 -9.99
N GLU A 619 -23.79 -28.13 -9.17
CA GLU A 619 -23.35 -29.46 -9.63
C GLU A 619 -24.45 -30.17 -10.41
N ASN A 620 -25.71 -30.12 -9.95
CA ASN A 620 -26.85 -30.71 -10.64
C ASN A 620 -27.15 -30.01 -11.96
N ILE A 621 -26.98 -28.71 -12.07
CA ILE A 621 -27.21 -27.94 -13.31
C ILE A 621 -26.19 -28.33 -14.37
N VAL A 622 -24.92 -28.40 -14.00
CA VAL A 622 -23.80 -28.68 -14.92
C VAL A 622 -23.57 -30.18 -15.13
N PHE A 623 -24.31 -31.04 -14.43
CA PHE A 623 -24.17 -32.49 -14.50
C PHE A 623 -24.33 -32.98 -15.92
N GLU A 624 -23.38 -33.79 -16.39
CA GLU A 624 -23.42 -34.50 -17.66
C GLU A 624 -23.17 -35.99 -17.38
N PRO A 625 -24.06 -36.87 -17.83
CA PRO A 625 -23.83 -38.29 -17.69
C PRO A 625 -22.68 -38.73 -18.59
N GLU A 626 -21.82 -39.60 -18.07
CA GLU A 626 -20.70 -40.16 -18.82
C GLU A 626 -21.03 -41.54 -19.37
N VAL A 627 -20.70 -41.75 -20.64
CA VAL A 627 -20.88 -43.07 -21.29
C VAL A 627 -20.01 -44.11 -20.58
N GLY A 628 -20.61 -45.22 -20.18
CA GLY A 628 -19.93 -46.27 -19.42
C GLY A 628 -20.02 -46.15 -17.91
N ALA A 629 -20.43 -45.00 -17.36
CA ALA A 629 -20.57 -44.81 -15.93
C ALA A 629 -21.85 -45.42 -15.35
N LEU A 630 -21.77 -45.81 -14.05
CA LEU A 630 -22.87 -46.36 -13.28
C LEU A 630 -23.52 -45.28 -12.43
N TYR A 631 -24.85 -45.21 -12.48
CA TYR A 631 -25.64 -44.29 -11.66
C TYR A 631 -26.74 -45.06 -10.88
N TYR A 632 -27.01 -44.60 -9.67
CA TYR A 632 -28.12 -45.07 -8.86
C TYR A 632 -29.21 -44.01 -8.86
N GLY A 633 -30.22 -44.22 -9.71
CA GLY A 633 -31.23 -43.20 -9.99
C GLY A 633 -32.66 -43.69 -9.68
N LYS A 634 -33.57 -42.72 -9.58
CA LYS A 634 -34.98 -42.91 -9.32
C LYS A 634 -35.76 -43.06 -10.65
N VAL A 635 -36.63 -44.06 -10.73
CA VAL A 635 -37.59 -44.19 -11.85
C VAL A 635 -38.63 -43.07 -11.75
N VAL A 636 -38.59 -42.13 -12.71
CA VAL A 636 -39.48 -40.96 -12.72
C VAL A 636 -40.67 -41.12 -13.63
N ARG A 637 -40.57 -41.99 -14.61
CA ARG A 637 -41.63 -42.23 -15.60
C ARG A 637 -41.45 -43.62 -16.27
N ILE A 638 -42.57 -44.29 -16.54
CA ILE A 638 -42.60 -45.52 -17.27
C ILE A 638 -43.43 -45.38 -18.54
N LEU A 639 -42.91 -45.91 -19.65
CA LEU A 639 -43.58 -46.05 -20.92
C LEU A 639 -43.55 -47.53 -21.35
N PRO A 640 -44.40 -47.95 -22.30
CA PRO A 640 -44.39 -49.35 -22.76
C PRO A 640 -43.05 -49.81 -23.35
N ILE A 641 -42.20 -48.86 -23.77
CA ILE A 641 -40.88 -49.11 -24.39
C ILE A 641 -39.72 -49.09 -23.39
N GLY A 642 -39.90 -48.62 -22.15
CA GLY A 642 -38.82 -48.52 -21.16
C GLY A 642 -39.15 -47.63 -19.97
N ALA A 643 -38.23 -47.59 -19.02
CA ALA A 643 -38.27 -46.74 -17.82
C ALA A 643 -37.33 -45.54 -17.99
N PHE A 644 -37.77 -44.38 -17.54
CA PHE A 644 -36.94 -43.17 -17.44
C PHE A 644 -36.40 -43.12 -15.99
N VAL A 645 -35.08 -43.11 -15.89
CA VAL A 645 -34.39 -43.06 -14.62
C VAL A 645 -33.68 -41.71 -14.51
N GLU A 646 -33.99 -40.99 -13.46
CA GLU A 646 -33.35 -39.70 -13.15
C GLU A 646 -31.95 -39.92 -12.60
N LEU A 647 -30.94 -39.40 -13.27
CA LEU A 647 -29.51 -39.50 -12.91
C LEU A 647 -29.07 -38.33 -12.03
N ALA A 648 -29.66 -37.15 -12.26
CA ALA A 648 -29.58 -35.95 -11.45
C ALA A 648 -30.90 -35.17 -11.59
N PRO A 649 -31.25 -34.26 -10.70
CA PRO A 649 -32.49 -33.50 -10.74
C PRO A 649 -32.77 -32.87 -12.11
N GLY A 650 -33.85 -33.33 -12.79
CA GLY A 650 -34.22 -32.89 -14.13
C GLY A 650 -33.38 -33.47 -15.27
N LYS A 651 -32.48 -34.40 -15.02
CA LYS A 651 -31.65 -35.10 -16.01
C LYS A 651 -31.98 -36.58 -15.96
N ASP A 652 -32.82 -37.06 -16.89
CA ASP A 652 -33.23 -38.46 -16.98
C ASP A 652 -32.67 -39.15 -18.23
N GLY A 653 -32.49 -40.43 -18.15
CA GLY A 653 -32.14 -41.28 -19.26
C GLY A 653 -33.17 -42.42 -19.43
N MET A 654 -33.29 -42.94 -20.63
CA MET A 654 -34.20 -44.03 -20.91
C MET A 654 -33.50 -45.41 -20.86
N CYS A 655 -33.95 -46.26 -19.95
CA CYS A 655 -33.62 -47.68 -19.96
C CYS A 655 -34.69 -48.45 -20.75
N HIS A 656 -34.30 -48.90 -21.95
CA HIS A 656 -35.23 -49.62 -22.82
C HIS A 656 -35.64 -50.94 -22.21
N ILE A 657 -36.85 -51.43 -22.46
CA ILE A 657 -37.39 -52.65 -21.88
C ILE A 657 -36.48 -53.88 -22.09
N LYS A 658 -35.71 -53.93 -23.17
CA LYS A 658 -34.73 -55.00 -23.47
C LYS A 658 -33.49 -54.97 -22.58
N ASP A 659 -33.22 -53.80 -21.96
CA ASP A 659 -32.04 -53.54 -21.14
C ASP A 659 -32.35 -53.46 -19.67
N LEU A 660 -33.59 -53.83 -19.24
CA LEU A 660 -34.03 -53.88 -17.85
C LEU A 660 -33.51 -55.11 -17.11
N GLU A 661 -33.65 -56.30 -17.74
CA GLU A 661 -33.33 -57.58 -17.14
C GLU A 661 -32.66 -58.53 -18.15
N PHE A 662 -32.00 -59.59 -17.60
CA PHE A 662 -31.40 -60.65 -18.40
C PHE A 662 -32.44 -61.55 -19.09
N LYS A 663 -33.63 -61.68 -18.43
CA LYS A 663 -34.79 -62.43 -18.99
C LYS A 663 -35.67 -61.47 -19.80
N ARG A 664 -36.43 -62.04 -20.75
CA ARG A 664 -37.37 -61.24 -21.54
C ARG A 664 -38.45 -60.67 -20.62
N THR A 665 -38.54 -59.35 -20.58
CA THR A 665 -39.54 -58.60 -19.83
C THR A 665 -40.75 -58.33 -20.74
N GLU A 666 -41.95 -58.64 -20.29
CA GLU A 666 -43.16 -58.38 -21.07
C GLU A 666 -43.73 -56.99 -20.84
N LYS A 667 -43.64 -56.50 -19.58
CA LYS A 667 -44.04 -55.15 -19.18
C LYS A 667 -42.97 -54.55 -18.30
N VAL A 668 -42.73 -53.28 -18.42
CA VAL A 668 -41.72 -52.55 -17.61
C VAL A 668 -42.07 -52.62 -16.13
N GLU A 669 -43.35 -52.57 -15.79
CA GLU A 669 -43.88 -52.62 -14.45
C GLU A 669 -43.64 -53.97 -13.73
N ASP A 670 -43.32 -55.06 -14.48
CA ASP A 670 -42.92 -56.33 -13.88
C ASP A 670 -41.55 -56.28 -13.20
N VAL A 671 -40.73 -55.26 -13.56
CA VAL A 671 -39.35 -55.11 -13.08
C VAL A 671 -39.16 -53.84 -12.25
N LEU A 672 -39.73 -52.70 -12.70
CA LEU A 672 -39.57 -51.38 -12.07
C LEU A 672 -40.90 -50.65 -11.99
N ASN A 673 -41.12 -49.96 -10.87
CA ASN A 673 -42.26 -49.06 -10.71
C ASN A 673 -41.79 -47.60 -10.57
N VAL A 674 -42.66 -46.65 -10.84
CA VAL A 674 -42.36 -45.22 -10.62
C VAL A 674 -42.08 -45.00 -9.14
N GLY A 675 -40.94 -44.40 -8.84
CA GLY A 675 -40.43 -44.17 -7.51
C GLY A 675 -39.35 -45.15 -7.03
N ASP A 676 -39.17 -46.27 -7.73
CA ASP A 676 -38.13 -47.25 -7.44
C ASP A 676 -36.72 -46.65 -7.68
N MET A 677 -35.77 -47.06 -6.82
CA MET A 677 -34.36 -46.75 -6.99
C MET A 677 -33.64 -47.90 -7.68
N THR A 678 -32.88 -47.64 -8.71
CA THR A 678 -32.18 -48.70 -9.44
C THR A 678 -30.84 -48.27 -9.99
N TRP A 679 -29.92 -49.23 -10.09
CA TRP A 679 -28.65 -49.01 -10.79
C TRP A 679 -28.85 -49.10 -12.29
N VAL A 680 -28.26 -48.12 -13.00
CA VAL A 680 -28.24 -48.08 -14.44
C VAL A 680 -26.84 -47.66 -14.93
N LYS A 681 -26.45 -48.21 -16.08
CA LYS A 681 -25.23 -47.83 -16.78
C LYS A 681 -25.60 -46.98 -18.00
N VAL A 682 -24.88 -45.91 -18.23
CA VAL A 682 -25.03 -45.14 -19.48
C VAL A 682 -24.34 -45.89 -20.61
N THR A 683 -25.12 -46.31 -21.60
CA THR A 683 -24.60 -47.07 -22.72
C THR A 683 -24.27 -46.19 -23.94
N GLU A 684 -25.01 -45.10 -24.11
CA GLU A 684 -24.86 -44.20 -25.26
C GLU A 684 -25.54 -42.85 -24.96
N ILE A 685 -24.99 -41.79 -25.53
CA ILE A 685 -25.65 -40.49 -25.61
C ILE A 685 -25.75 -40.16 -27.08
N ASP A 686 -26.97 -40.03 -27.60
CA ASP A 686 -27.19 -39.78 -29.02
C ASP A 686 -26.90 -38.32 -29.42
N ASP A 687 -26.84 -38.02 -30.73
CA ASP A 687 -26.58 -36.70 -31.30
C ASP A 687 -27.59 -35.62 -30.86
N ARG A 688 -28.70 -36.01 -30.25
CA ARG A 688 -29.72 -35.11 -29.68
C ARG A 688 -29.62 -34.96 -28.18
N GLY A 689 -28.54 -35.51 -27.56
CA GLY A 689 -28.30 -35.47 -26.12
C GLY A 689 -29.20 -36.42 -25.30
N ARG A 690 -29.89 -37.39 -25.91
CA ARG A 690 -30.70 -38.35 -25.15
C ARG A 690 -29.84 -39.46 -24.63
N VAL A 691 -29.99 -39.74 -23.33
CA VAL A 691 -29.18 -40.71 -22.59
C VAL A 691 -29.86 -42.08 -22.64
N ASN A 692 -29.19 -43.07 -23.20
CA ASN A 692 -29.60 -44.47 -23.20
C ASN A 692 -28.96 -45.19 -22.02
N LEU A 693 -29.78 -45.92 -21.28
CA LEU A 693 -29.42 -46.63 -20.06
C LEU A 693 -29.62 -48.11 -20.18
N SER A 694 -28.79 -48.89 -19.44
CA SER A 694 -28.97 -50.34 -19.29
C SER A 694 -28.86 -50.69 -17.81
N ARG A 695 -29.96 -51.18 -17.22
CA ARG A 695 -29.98 -51.78 -15.87
C ARG A 695 -29.26 -53.12 -15.88
N LYS A 696 -29.47 -53.91 -16.90
CA LYS A 696 -28.85 -55.20 -17.12
C LYS A 696 -27.31 -55.11 -17.10
N GLU A 697 -26.71 -54.16 -17.80
CA GLU A 697 -25.26 -53.97 -17.76
C GLU A 697 -24.77 -53.46 -16.41
N ALA A 698 -25.54 -52.64 -15.75
CA ALA A 698 -25.23 -52.17 -14.42
C ALA A 698 -25.21 -53.32 -13.41
N LEU A 699 -26.22 -54.17 -13.40
CA LEU A 699 -26.30 -55.37 -12.54
C LEU A 699 -25.18 -56.37 -12.81
N LYS A 700 -24.80 -56.53 -14.09
CA LYS A 700 -23.69 -57.41 -14.49
C LYS A 700 -22.37 -56.91 -13.93
N GLU A 701 -22.10 -55.64 -14.04
CA GLU A 701 -20.86 -55.04 -13.57
C GLU A 701 -20.76 -55.04 -12.04
N ARG A 702 -21.87 -54.95 -11.34
CA ARG A 702 -21.98 -55.05 -9.90
C ARG A 702 -21.95 -56.47 -9.35
N GLY A 703 -21.99 -57.50 -10.19
CA GLY A 703 -22.05 -58.90 -9.77
C GLY A 703 -23.40 -59.33 -9.19
N GLU A 704 -24.47 -58.61 -9.51
CA GLU A 704 -25.84 -58.83 -9.08
C GLU A 704 -26.68 -59.50 -10.21
N ALA A 705 -26.00 -60.10 -11.18
CA ALA A 705 -26.63 -60.69 -12.38
C ALA A 705 -27.06 -62.15 -12.14
#